data_3fd874233a7459686bd9d61a537483b3
#
_entry.id   3fd874233a7459686bd9d61a537483b3
#
_cell.length_a   1.000
_cell.length_b   1.000
_cell.length_c   1.000
_cell.angle_alpha   90.00
_cell.angle_beta   90.00
_cell.angle_gamma   90.00
#
_symmetry.space_group_name_H-M   'P 1'
#
loop_
_entity.id
_entity.type
_entity.pdbx_description
1 polymer ?
#
loop_
_entity_poly.entity_id
_entity_poly.type
_entity_poly.pdbx_seq_one_letter_code
_entity_poly.pdbx_strand_id
1 'polypeptide(L)'
;MKVNTFWKLNAIAAAVIAGSTMLSTAATAAGATLEEVVVVGSRGAPRTVADSPVPVDVLSADELNSAGSNDLLMQLQGAIPSLNVHLQPISDAASMIRPANLRGLSSDSTLILVNGKRRHRASVIAFQGGGVNDGSQGPDISVIPSIALKQVEVLRDGAAAQYGSDAVAGVINFVLNDASEGGSLTVKQGEYQAGDGKTSTIAGNLGLPLTDAGFMNVSFQMRNVDPTSRSLQRPDAQALIDGGNTDVSVPAQIWGAPIVDDDVTFFFNSGLDLGNGSEAYMFGNYSERDVDGGFYYRNPNNRSGVFTYGWDSNAATRTNANGIAVNAAGQTSAEFVTGGGVVGDFVAQGTENDGTYRLVADLGGCAADVAGEIDNIRLVKTTAGENDPAGTQAILDGQRDALIASDSCYIHNEQAPGGYTPRFIGNIADTSFTAGVRGELTDGMLAGYSYDLSGSVGRNEADFGLNNTLNPSMGPDSKRDFSTGSYIQLAKTFNLDLQKQFDNTSFAAGYEWRETTFEVIAGEQASWQVGNSTIANPSDAVNGDGVAVDAYGYTEAESATAPEYNLTPAGLKAQELDEQREWSQATNIDLATFQPFNVGSHGFAGFSPDSAGAFTRRNYALYIDVESQLTDDLLVGAAVRYEDYSSFGDTANYKLTLNYQITDNVALRGSTSTGFRAPTQGQANVVNTQTTLVDGQLTQAQTLPSFKLGEGDLQPEESESYAFGLVMALGDVEITADYFNIEVTDRIALTSNAAPTAGQITSMTAAGIPNAELLGQINYFTNDFNTETEGVDIVATYGADLFGGSTDFSMAYNWTDTKVSNQGSSTSDFKVKRLEESLPNHRATFTMAQDWDGISAFVRTNYFDEYYAVHANWFGTDADSAVTVDAELTYSLTDSMSVSVGGQNIFDQDAERIDGSAGAVAEGEPGNVLGGIFYETSPMGIDGAFWYMKASYNF
;
A
#
# COMPACT_ATOMS: atom_id res chain seq x y z
N MET A 1 -30.59 5.74 -5.78
CA MET A 1 -31.72 4.83 -5.57
C MET A 1 -31.12 3.43 -5.36
N LYS A 2 -30.68 3.12 -4.13
CA LYS A 2 -30.05 1.82 -3.79
C LYS A 2 -31.13 0.73 -3.87
N VAL A 3 -31.09 -0.06 -4.93
CA VAL A 3 -31.91 -1.28 -5.03
C VAL A 3 -31.14 -2.37 -4.27
N ASN A 4 -31.75 -2.89 -3.22
CA ASN A 4 -31.22 -3.95 -2.36
C ASN A 4 -30.66 -5.12 -3.20
N THR A 5 -29.34 -5.18 -3.39
CA THR A 5 -28.60 -6.24 -4.08
C THR A 5 -28.78 -7.59 -3.37
N PHE A 6 -29.05 -7.56 -2.07
CA PHE A 6 -29.28 -8.75 -1.24
C PHE A 6 -30.43 -9.63 -1.73
N TRP A 7 -31.50 -9.07 -2.34
CA TRP A 7 -32.61 -9.84 -2.91
C TRP A 7 -32.28 -10.47 -4.27
N LYS A 8 -31.33 -9.89 -5.00
CA LYS A 8 -30.86 -10.47 -6.28
C LYS A 8 -29.93 -11.67 -6.05
N LEU A 9 -29.07 -11.63 -5.03
CA LEU A 9 -28.19 -12.71 -4.62
C LEU A 9 -28.95 -13.96 -4.21
N ASN A 10 -30.02 -13.81 -3.40
CA ASN A 10 -30.86 -14.92 -2.98
C ASN A 10 -31.67 -15.56 -4.14
N ALA A 11 -31.98 -14.78 -5.17
CA ALA A 11 -32.71 -15.29 -6.34
C ALA A 11 -31.81 -16.08 -7.30
N ILE A 12 -30.53 -15.70 -7.43
CA ILE A 12 -29.54 -16.40 -8.26
C ILE A 12 -29.13 -17.71 -7.58
N ALA A 13 -28.87 -17.71 -6.27
CA ALA A 13 -28.58 -18.91 -5.51
C ALA A 13 -29.73 -19.95 -5.57
N ALA A 14 -30.97 -19.49 -5.49
CA ALA A 14 -32.17 -20.36 -5.63
C ALA A 14 -32.34 -20.91 -7.06
N ALA A 15 -31.96 -20.17 -8.08
CA ALA A 15 -32.03 -20.60 -9.48
C ALA A 15 -30.95 -21.63 -9.87
N VAL A 16 -29.74 -21.53 -9.29
CA VAL A 16 -28.67 -22.50 -9.49
C VAL A 16 -28.99 -23.83 -8.80
N ILE A 17 -29.55 -23.79 -7.58
CA ILE A 17 -29.97 -25.00 -6.84
C ILE A 17 -31.13 -25.73 -7.54
N ALA A 18 -32.00 -25.01 -8.25
CA ALA A 18 -33.13 -25.59 -8.95
C ALA A 18 -32.75 -26.22 -10.33
N GLY A 19 -31.60 -25.83 -10.90
CA GLY A 19 -31.12 -26.33 -12.20
C GLY A 19 -30.30 -27.61 -12.12
N SER A 20 -29.83 -28.02 -10.95
CA SER A 20 -28.82 -29.10 -10.79
C SER A 20 -29.41 -30.50 -10.47
N THR A 21 -30.71 -30.70 -10.60
CA THR A 21 -31.35 -32.00 -10.26
C THR A 21 -31.32 -33.03 -11.39
N MET A 22 -30.55 -32.88 -12.47
CA MET A 22 -30.42 -33.88 -13.50
C MET A 22 -28.96 -34.09 -13.87
N LEU A 23 -28.41 -35.15 -13.40
CA LEU A 23 -27.32 -36.01 -13.92
C LEU A 23 -26.31 -36.39 -12.82
N SER A 24 -26.57 -37.54 -12.20
CA SER A 24 -25.54 -38.20 -11.39
C SER A 24 -25.17 -39.52 -12.07
N THR A 25 -23.90 -39.57 -12.52
CA THR A 25 -23.17 -40.85 -12.70
C THR A 25 -21.87 -40.73 -11.92
N ALA A 26 -21.80 -41.49 -10.82
CA ALA A 26 -20.65 -41.56 -9.96
C ALA A 26 -19.45 -42.16 -10.70
N ALA A 27 -18.34 -41.43 -10.75
CA ALA A 27 -16.99 -41.95 -11.03
C ALA A 27 -16.21 -41.97 -9.72
N THR A 28 -15.88 -43.17 -9.23
CA THR A 28 -14.96 -43.35 -8.10
C THR A 28 -13.55 -43.01 -8.56
N ALA A 29 -13.02 -41.90 -8.11
CA ALA A 29 -11.61 -41.57 -8.26
C ALA A 29 -10.82 -42.30 -7.17
N ALA A 30 -9.94 -43.21 -7.61
CA ALA A 30 -8.87 -43.76 -6.76
C ALA A 30 -7.84 -42.63 -6.54
N GLY A 31 -7.49 -42.36 -5.28
CA GLY A 31 -6.44 -41.42 -4.95
C GLY A 31 -5.12 -41.80 -5.60
N ALA A 32 -4.72 -41.06 -6.59
CA ALA A 32 -3.35 -41.01 -7.08
C ALA A 32 -2.74 -39.78 -6.40
N THR A 33 -1.67 -39.97 -5.63
CA THR A 33 -0.77 -38.88 -5.27
C THR A 33 -0.28 -38.27 -6.60
N LEU A 34 -0.80 -37.11 -6.95
CA LEU A 34 -0.29 -36.33 -8.06
C LEU A 34 1.12 -35.88 -7.67
N GLU A 35 2.16 -36.37 -8.36
CA GLU A 35 3.46 -35.72 -8.29
C GLU A 35 3.27 -34.25 -8.64
N GLU A 36 3.58 -33.35 -7.72
CA GLU A 36 3.49 -31.90 -7.91
C GLU A 36 4.45 -31.49 -9.03
N VAL A 37 3.90 -31.11 -10.16
CA VAL A 37 4.67 -30.73 -11.35
C VAL A 37 4.78 -29.22 -11.43
N VAL A 38 6.01 -28.72 -11.43
CA VAL A 38 6.35 -27.30 -11.45
C VAL A 38 6.62 -26.82 -12.87
N VAL A 39 6.10 -25.65 -13.22
CA VAL A 39 6.31 -24.98 -14.51
C VAL A 39 7.26 -23.78 -14.38
N VAL A 40 7.38 -23.17 -13.19
CA VAL A 40 8.30 -22.03 -12.97
C VAL A 40 9.71 -22.49 -12.57
N GLY A 41 10.70 -21.62 -12.78
CA GLY A 41 12.10 -21.89 -12.44
C GLY A 41 12.91 -22.58 -13.52
N SER A 42 12.25 -23.05 -14.59
CA SER A 42 12.86 -23.62 -15.77
C SER A 42 12.06 -23.26 -17.01
N ARG A 43 12.73 -23.10 -18.13
CA ARG A 43 12.11 -23.02 -19.47
C ARG A 43 12.14 -24.38 -20.17
N GLY A 44 12.62 -25.42 -19.49
CA GLY A 44 12.67 -26.80 -19.95
C GLY A 44 11.34 -27.55 -19.73
N ALA A 45 11.42 -28.89 -19.68
CA ALA A 45 10.24 -29.70 -19.35
C ALA A 45 9.82 -29.53 -17.90
N PRO A 46 8.51 -29.61 -17.61
CA PRO A 46 8.00 -29.63 -16.24
C PRO A 46 8.68 -30.74 -15.40
N ARG A 47 8.92 -30.49 -14.12
CA ARG A 47 9.63 -31.40 -13.22
C ARG A 47 9.06 -31.36 -11.81
N THR A 48 9.48 -32.26 -10.94
CA THR A 48 9.09 -32.26 -9.54
C THR A 48 9.82 -31.14 -8.77
N VAL A 49 9.30 -30.76 -7.60
CA VAL A 49 9.95 -29.80 -6.68
C VAL A 49 11.35 -30.27 -6.29
N ALA A 50 11.52 -31.57 -6.07
CA ALA A 50 12.79 -32.20 -5.69
C ALA A 50 13.86 -32.10 -6.79
N ASP A 51 13.47 -32.22 -8.05
CA ASP A 51 14.37 -32.17 -9.22
C ASP A 51 14.66 -30.72 -9.67
N SER A 52 13.98 -29.75 -9.08
CA SER A 52 14.18 -28.34 -9.43
C SER A 52 15.55 -27.84 -8.96
N PRO A 53 16.37 -27.21 -9.85
CA PRO A 53 17.64 -26.61 -9.46
C PRO A 53 17.50 -25.34 -8.61
N VAL A 54 16.29 -24.87 -8.37
CA VAL A 54 15.94 -23.68 -7.61
C VAL A 54 14.78 -23.98 -6.66
N PRO A 55 14.65 -23.26 -5.51
CA PRO A 55 13.55 -23.48 -4.57
C PRO A 55 12.21 -23.05 -5.15
N VAL A 56 11.28 -23.99 -5.25
CA VAL A 56 9.89 -23.75 -5.66
C VAL A 56 8.96 -24.44 -4.68
N ASP A 57 7.93 -23.73 -4.24
CA ASP A 57 6.81 -24.30 -3.47
C ASP A 57 5.59 -24.41 -4.40
N VAL A 58 4.81 -25.47 -4.22
CA VAL A 58 3.53 -25.65 -4.89
C VAL A 58 2.45 -25.73 -3.83
N LEU A 59 1.43 -24.91 -3.98
CA LEU A 59 0.27 -24.89 -3.10
C LEU A 59 -0.95 -25.31 -3.90
N SER A 60 -1.55 -26.42 -3.52
CA SER A 60 -2.76 -26.91 -4.18
C SER A 60 -3.98 -26.04 -3.86
N ALA A 61 -5.00 -26.10 -4.73
CA ALA A 61 -6.27 -25.42 -4.48
C ALA A 61 -6.93 -25.87 -3.17
N ASP A 62 -6.82 -27.16 -2.83
CA ASP A 62 -7.41 -27.72 -1.60
C ASP A 62 -6.69 -27.19 -0.36
N GLU A 63 -5.38 -27.10 -0.39
CA GLU A 63 -4.58 -26.51 0.69
C GLU A 63 -4.91 -25.01 0.89
N LEU A 64 -5.01 -24.24 -0.18
CA LEU A 64 -5.40 -22.84 -0.11
C LEU A 64 -6.83 -22.68 0.45
N ASN A 65 -7.77 -23.48 -0.02
CA ASN A 65 -9.18 -23.37 0.41
C ASN A 65 -9.42 -23.86 1.84
N SER A 66 -8.57 -24.73 2.39
CA SER A 66 -8.61 -25.17 3.79
C SER A 66 -7.94 -24.19 4.75
N ALA A 67 -7.21 -23.20 4.26
CA ALA A 67 -6.44 -22.25 5.06
C ALA A 67 -7.28 -21.23 5.86
N GLY A 68 -8.60 -21.39 5.90
CA GLY A 68 -9.46 -20.65 6.81
C GLY A 68 -9.82 -19.22 6.38
N SER A 69 -9.05 -18.55 5.56
CA SER A 69 -9.29 -17.19 5.12
C SER A 69 -10.25 -17.10 3.92
N ASN A 70 -10.98 -15.98 3.81
CA ASN A 70 -11.75 -15.63 2.62
C ASN A 70 -10.92 -14.92 1.54
N ASP A 71 -9.65 -14.75 1.80
CA ASP A 71 -8.80 -13.85 1.09
C ASP A 71 -7.53 -14.58 0.67
N LEU A 72 -7.29 -14.64 -0.65
CA LEU A 72 -6.14 -15.34 -1.22
C LEU A 72 -4.82 -14.82 -0.64
N LEU A 73 -4.68 -13.50 -0.42
CA LEU A 73 -3.44 -12.94 0.15
C LEU A 73 -3.15 -13.53 1.54
N MET A 74 -4.17 -13.62 2.40
CA MET A 74 -4.01 -14.18 3.74
C MET A 74 -3.82 -15.71 3.71
N GLN A 75 -4.42 -16.40 2.74
CA GLN A 75 -4.16 -17.83 2.50
C GLN A 75 -2.68 -18.06 2.14
N LEU A 76 -2.15 -17.26 1.21
CA LEU A 76 -0.74 -17.31 0.80
C LEU A 76 0.20 -16.94 1.96
N GLN A 77 -0.09 -15.89 2.71
CA GLN A 77 0.73 -15.50 3.87
C GLN A 77 0.79 -16.59 4.93
N GLY A 78 -0.30 -17.31 5.15
CA GLY A 78 -0.33 -18.43 6.08
C GLY A 78 0.44 -19.67 5.59
N ALA A 79 0.54 -19.86 4.26
CA ALA A 79 1.24 -21.00 3.67
C ALA A 79 2.74 -20.72 3.41
N ILE A 80 3.11 -19.46 3.15
CA ILE A 80 4.46 -19.05 2.74
C ILE A 80 5.03 -18.08 3.79
N PRO A 81 5.87 -18.52 4.72
CA PRO A 81 6.40 -17.68 5.80
C PRO A 81 7.24 -16.48 5.31
N SER A 82 7.86 -16.58 4.14
CA SER A 82 8.61 -15.46 3.53
C SER A 82 7.73 -14.42 2.82
N LEU A 83 6.40 -14.65 2.74
CA LEU A 83 5.43 -13.72 2.16
C LEU A 83 4.74 -12.93 3.27
N ASN A 84 4.71 -11.61 3.13
CA ASN A 84 4.02 -10.71 4.05
C ASN A 84 2.99 -9.87 3.30
N VAL A 85 1.82 -9.67 3.89
CA VAL A 85 0.73 -8.86 3.34
C VAL A 85 0.58 -7.59 4.18
N HIS A 86 0.46 -6.46 3.51
CA HIS A 86 0.26 -5.19 4.16
C HIS A 86 -1.21 -5.01 4.59
N LEU A 87 -1.43 -4.81 5.90
CA LEU A 87 -2.75 -4.76 6.54
C LEU A 87 -2.94 -3.48 7.35
N GLN A 88 -2.60 -2.32 6.78
CA GLN A 88 -2.79 -1.05 7.49
C GLN A 88 -4.23 -0.55 7.43
N PRO A 89 -4.78 -0.05 8.56
CA PRO A 89 -6.15 0.46 8.62
C PRO A 89 -6.34 1.78 7.88
N ILE A 90 -5.31 2.63 7.85
CA ILE A 90 -5.29 3.91 7.11
C ILE A 90 -3.95 4.01 6.39
N SER A 91 -3.94 3.85 5.08
CA SER A 91 -2.74 3.92 4.24
C SER A 91 -3.05 4.45 2.85
N ASP A 92 -3.89 5.47 2.77
CA ASP A 92 -4.39 5.99 1.50
C ASP A 92 -4.88 4.82 0.59
N ALA A 93 -4.51 4.85 -0.69
CA ALA A 93 -4.91 3.82 -1.64
C ALA A 93 -4.24 2.44 -1.42
N ALA A 94 -3.19 2.32 -0.61
CA ALA A 94 -2.56 1.03 -0.33
C ALA A 94 -3.49 0.06 0.40
N SER A 95 -4.40 0.55 1.26
CA SER A 95 -5.43 -0.27 1.91
C SER A 95 -6.42 -0.91 0.92
N MET A 96 -6.55 -0.35 -0.29
CA MET A 96 -7.47 -0.84 -1.33
C MET A 96 -6.92 -2.06 -2.07
N ILE A 97 -5.59 -2.22 -2.19
CA ILE A 97 -4.94 -3.30 -2.94
C ILE A 97 -4.09 -4.22 -2.05
N ARG A 98 -3.73 -3.79 -0.86
CA ARG A 98 -2.93 -4.53 0.12
C ARG A 98 -1.66 -5.16 -0.47
N PRO A 99 -0.59 -4.38 -0.69
CA PRO A 99 0.65 -4.87 -1.28
C PRO A 99 1.20 -6.08 -0.52
N ALA A 100 1.62 -7.11 -1.25
CA ALA A 100 2.27 -8.29 -0.69
C ALA A 100 3.74 -8.31 -1.12
N ASN A 101 4.62 -8.64 -0.19
CA ASN A 101 6.05 -8.67 -0.42
C ASN A 101 6.66 -10.03 -0.05
N LEU A 102 7.66 -10.45 -0.82
CA LEU A 102 8.36 -11.72 -0.66
C LEU A 102 9.79 -11.47 -0.18
N ARG A 103 10.28 -12.26 0.80
CA ARG A 103 11.67 -12.19 1.29
C ARG A 103 12.11 -10.78 1.71
N GLY A 104 11.24 -10.00 2.35
CA GLY A 104 11.57 -8.65 2.81
C GLY A 104 11.79 -7.59 1.71
N LEU A 105 11.57 -7.92 0.43
CA LEU A 105 11.65 -6.97 -0.67
C LEU A 105 10.26 -6.40 -1.00
N SER A 106 10.20 -5.22 -1.63
CA SER A 106 8.95 -4.54 -1.95
C SER A 106 8.05 -5.35 -2.90
N SER A 107 6.75 -5.09 -2.87
CA SER A 107 5.75 -5.82 -3.68
C SER A 107 6.00 -5.75 -5.19
N ASP A 108 6.68 -4.71 -5.66
CA ASP A 108 7.05 -4.55 -7.07
C ASP A 108 8.40 -5.22 -7.44
N SER A 109 9.05 -5.89 -6.49
CA SER A 109 10.21 -6.76 -6.70
C SER A 109 9.84 -8.25 -6.86
N THR A 110 8.55 -8.60 -6.77
CA THR A 110 8.03 -9.95 -6.98
C THR A 110 7.23 -10.00 -8.28
N LEU A 111 7.64 -10.87 -9.20
CA LEU A 111 6.92 -11.04 -10.45
C LEU A 111 5.70 -11.93 -10.29
N ILE A 112 4.55 -11.46 -10.73
CA ILE A 112 3.30 -12.22 -10.75
C ILE A 112 3.02 -12.73 -12.17
N LEU A 113 2.73 -14.04 -12.28
CA LEU A 113 2.32 -14.69 -13.51
C LEU A 113 0.91 -15.29 -13.34
N VAL A 114 0.19 -15.42 -14.44
CA VAL A 114 -1.04 -16.22 -14.56
C VAL A 114 -0.84 -17.17 -15.74
N ASN A 115 -0.94 -18.49 -15.52
CA ASN A 115 -0.64 -19.51 -16.50
C ASN A 115 0.72 -19.29 -17.20
N GLY A 116 1.75 -18.87 -16.45
CA GLY A 116 3.10 -18.60 -16.95
C GLY A 116 3.26 -17.29 -17.73
N LYS A 117 2.22 -16.47 -17.89
CA LYS A 117 2.28 -15.17 -18.58
C LYS A 117 2.26 -14.04 -17.57
N ARG A 118 3.09 -13.02 -17.81
CA ARG A 118 3.25 -11.85 -16.92
C ARG A 118 1.91 -11.12 -16.71
N ARG A 119 1.54 -10.90 -15.44
CA ARG A 119 0.41 -10.07 -15.06
C ARG A 119 0.82 -8.58 -15.04
N HIS A 120 -0.11 -7.71 -15.38
CA HIS A 120 0.07 -6.28 -15.28
C HIS A 120 0.11 -5.82 -13.81
N ARG A 121 0.69 -4.65 -13.56
CA ARG A 121 0.72 -4.01 -12.25
C ARG A 121 -0.62 -3.35 -11.92
N ALA A 122 -0.86 -3.11 -10.63
CA ALA A 122 -1.92 -2.22 -10.20
C ALA A 122 -1.61 -0.75 -10.59
N SER A 123 -2.66 0.06 -10.69
CA SER A 123 -2.54 1.49 -10.89
C SER A 123 -2.12 2.23 -9.61
N VAL A 124 -2.42 1.67 -8.45
CA VAL A 124 -2.15 2.26 -7.13
C VAL A 124 -0.66 2.21 -6.79
N ILE A 125 -0.14 3.36 -6.32
CA ILE A 125 1.17 3.49 -5.70
C ILE A 125 0.95 3.55 -4.19
N ALA A 126 1.67 2.73 -3.43
CA ALA A 126 1.54 2.62 -1.98
C ALA A 126 2.31 3.74 -1.25
N PHE A 127 1.81 4.97 -1.26
CA PHE A 127 2.49 6.13 -0.66
C PHE A 127 2.69 6.02 0.84
N GLN A 128 1.75 5.41 1.55
CA GLN A 128 1.82 5.13 2.98
C GLN A 128 1.82 3.62 3.21
N GLY A 129 2.61 2.91 2.39
CA GLY A 129 2.65 1.47 2.37
C GLY A 129 3.34 0.82 3.57
N GLY A 130 3.96 1.60 4.44
CA GLY A 130 4.69 1.12 5.61
C GLY A 130 5.93 0.27 5.26
N GLY A 131 7.10 0.58 5.86
CA GLY A 131 8.32 -0.20 5.71
C GLY A 131 8.71 -0.45 4.25
N VAL A 132 8.85 -1.71 3.90
CA VAL A 132 9.37 -2.15 2.58
C VAL A 132 8.45 -1.83 1.39
N ASN A 133 7.16 -1.60 1.63
CA ASN A 133 6.20 -1.30 0.56
C ASN A 133 6.00 0.18 0.29
N ASP A 134 6.68 1.07 1.01
CA ASP A 134 6.55 2.52 0.85
C ASP A 134 6.96 2.97 -0.55
N GLY A 135 6.01 3.51 -1.32
CA GLY A 135 6.22 3.94 -2.70
C GLY A 135 6.20 2.82 -3.74
N SER A 136 5.94 1.57 -3.36
CA SER A 136 5.87 0.46 -4.31
C SER A 136 4.62 0.51 -5.20
N GLN A 137 4.73 -0.04 -6.41
CA GLN A 137 3.63 -0.23 -7.35
C GLN A 137 3.63 -1.68 -7.86
N GLY A 138 3.17 -2.60 -7.01
CA GLY A 138 3.05 -4.02 -7.31
C GLY A 138 1.77 -4.38 -8.08
N PRO A 139 1.60 -5.65 -8.47
CA PRO A 139 0.35 -6.19 -8.99
C PRO A 139 -0.75 -6.27 -7.93
N ASP A 140 -2.01 -6.13 -8.32
CA ASP A 140 -3.15 -6.45 -7.46
C ASP A 140 -3.44 -7.96 -7.49
N ILE A 141 -3.05 -8.65 -6.41
CA ILE A 141 -3.29 -10.09 -6.26
C ILE A 141 -4.71 -10.34 -5.71
N SER A 142 -5.29 -9.37 -5.00
CA SER A 142 -6.59 -9.54 -4.33
C SER A 142 -7.76 -9.73 -5.30
N VAL A 143 -7.57 -9.43 -6.59
CA VAL A 143 -8.55 -9.68 -7.66
C VAL A 143 -8.55 -11.12 -8.17
N ILE A 144 -7.67 -11.99 -7.69
CA ILE A 144 -7.61 -13.40 -8.11
C ILE A 144 -8.37 -14.24 -7.06
N PRO A 145 -9.52 -14.85 -7.39
CA PRO A 145 -10.24 -15.68 -6.44
C PRO A 145 -9.62 -17.08 -6.35
N SER A 146 -9.44 -17.61 -5.15
CA SER A 146 -8.85 -18.94 -4.95
C SER A 146 -9.60 -20.05 -5.69
N ILE A 147 -10.92 -19.91 -5.85
CA ILE A 147 -11.75 -20.89 -6.57
C ILE A 147 -11.41 -21.01 -8.08
N ALA A 148 -10.73 -20.02 -8.65
CA ALA A 148 -10.28 -20.05 -10.03
C ALA A 148 -8.94 -20.80 -10.21
N LEU A 149 -8.28 -21.16 -9.11
CA LEU A 149 -6.92 -21.70 -9.13
C LEU A 149 -6.94 -23.22 -9.06
N LYS A 150 -6.04 -23.84 -9.81
CA LYS A 150 -5.64 -25.25 -9.71
C LYS A 150 -4.50 -25.41 -8.71
N GLN A 151 -3.52 -24.51 -8.78
CA GLN A 151 -2.37 -24.43 -7.89
C GLN A 151 -1.73 -23.05 -7.94
N VAL A 152 -0.88 -22.75 -6.97
CA VAL A 152 0.02 -21.59 -6.95
C VAL A 152 1.45 -22.10 -6.83
N GLU A 153 2.32 -21.67 -7.73
CA GLU A 153 3.73 -21.99 -7.72
C GLU A 153 4.51 -20.76 -7.26
N VAL A 154 5.38 -20.91 -6.28
CA VAL A 154 6.19 -19.83 -5.71
C VAL A 154 7.67 -20.14 -5.90
N LEU A 155 8.28 -19.52 -6.88
CA LEU A 155 9.72 -19.59 -7.10
C LEU A 155 10.40 -18.58 -6.16
N ARG A 156 11.14 -19.06 -5.20
CA ARG A 156 11.90 -18.26 -4.24
C ARG A 156 13.36 -18.11 -4.68
N ASP A 157 13.56 -17.47 -5.86
CA ASP A 157 14.89 -17.22 -6.41
C ASP A 157 14.84 -16.10 -7.45
N GLY A 158 15.93 -15.35 -7.61
CA GLY A 158 16.05 -14.36 -8.67
C GLY A 158 15.90 -14.99 -10.05
N ALA A 159 15.03 -14.43 -10.88
CA ALA A 159 14.66 -15.04 -12.16
C ALA A 159 14.56 -14.05 -13.33
N ALA A 160 15.20 -12.88 -13.21
CA ALA A 160 15.14 -11.85 -14.25
C ALA A 160 15.73 -12.31 -15.60
N ALA A 161 16.72 -13.18 -15.60
CA ALA A 161 17.27 -13.77 -16.84
C ALA A 161 16.25 -14.62 -17.60
N GLN A 162 15.26 -15.18 -16.91
CA GLN A 162 14.21 -16.03 -17.49
C GLN A 162 12.93 -15.26 -17.78
N TYR A 163 12.52 -14.35 -16.87
CA TYR A 163 11.21 -13.71 -16.92
C TYR A 163 11.26 -12.17 -17.09
N GLY A 164 12.46 -11.55 -17.04
CA GLY A 164 12.65 -10.11 -17.17
C GLY A 164 12.51 -9.35 -15.86
N SER A 165 12.40 -8.03 -15.94
CA SER A 165 12.34 -7.14 -14.79
C SER A 165 11.34 -7.59 -13.73
N ASP A 166 11.55 -7.18 -12.48
CA ASP A 166 10.67 -7.39 -11.34
C ASP A 166 10.80 -8.77 -10.65
N ALA A 167 11.43 -9.76 -11.29
CA ALA A 167 11.71 -11.06 -10.72
C ALA A 167 12.99 -11.04 -9.87
N VAL A 168 13.07 -10.16 -8.89
CA VAL A 168 14.22 -9.97 -7.97
C VAL A 168 14.06 -10.83 -6.72
N ALA A 169 12.94 -10.71 -6.00
CA ALA A 169 12.64 -11.53 -4.82
C ALA A 169 12.22 -12.96 -5.20
N GLY A 170 11.54 -13.08 -6.33
CA GLY A 170 10.99 -14.33 -6.81
C GLY A 170 9.87 -14.15 -7.83
N VAL A 171 9.18 -15.27 -8.10
CA VAL A 171 8.04 -15.32 -9.03
C VAL A 171 6.89 -16.09 -8.38
N ILE A 172 5.68 -15.56 -8.45
CA ILE A 172 4.45 -16.28 -8.06
C ILE A 172 3.61 -16.51 -9.31
N ASN A 173 3.36 -17.77 -9.63
CA ASN A 173 2.56 -18.17 -10.78
C ASN A 173 1.22 -18.77 -10.34
N PHE A 174 0.14 -18.12 -10.71
CA PHE A 174 -1.22 -18.59 -10.50
C PHE A 174 -1.66 -19.45 -11.68
N VAL A 175 -1.75 -20.75 -11.46
CA VAL A 175 -2.23 -21.70 -12.46
C VAL A 175 -3.75 -21.82 -12.36
N LEU A 176 -4.44 -21.46 -13.43
CA LEU A 176 -5.90 -21.48 -13.47
C LEU A 176 -6.44 -22.88 -13.66
N ASN A 177 -7.65 -23.08 -13.14
CA ASN A 177 -8.41 -24.32 -13.31
C ASN A 177 -8.66 -24.62 -14.80
N ASP A 178 -8.47 -25.87 -15.20
CA ASP A 178 -8.57 -26.36 -16.59
C ASP A 178 -9.55 -27.52 -16.75
N ALA A 179 -10.40 -27.79 -15.75
CA ALA A 179 -11.43 -28.81 -15.83
C ALA A 179 -12.42 -28.52 -16.97
N SER A 180 -12.75 -29.57 -17.74
CA SER A 180 -13.72 -29.52 -18.84
C SER A 180 -15.13 -29.97 -18.45
N GLU A 181 -15.32 -30.44 -17.22
CA GLU A 181 -16.61 -30.89 -16.66
C GLU A 181 -16.62 -30.74 -15.16
N GLY A 182 -17.77 -30.81 -14.56
CA GLY A 182 -17.97 -30.64 -13.13
C GLY A 182 -17.89 -29.18 -12.70
N GLY A 183 -17.95 -28.94 -11.39
CA GLY A 183 -17.86 -27.60 -10.83
C GLY A 183 -18.03 -27.59 -9.33
N SER A 184 -17.89 -26.40 -8.76
CA SER A 184 -18.08 -26.17 -7.33
C SER A 184 -18.79 -24.87 -7.07
N LEU A 185 -19.54 -24.83 -5.97
CA LEU A 185 -20.19 -23.62 -5.43
C LEU A 185 -19.92 -23.56 -3.94
N THR A 186 -19.38 -22.44 -3.47
CA THR A 186 -19.08 -22.21 -2.06
C THR A 186 -19.78 -20.95 -1.58
N VAL A 187 -20.40 -21.05 -0.40
CA VAL A 187 -20.95 -19.91 0.34
C VAL A 187 -20.27 -19.87 1.69
N LYS A 188 -19.71 -18.72 2.04
CA LYS A 188 -18.99 -18.51 3.30
C LYS A 188 -19.45 -17.24 3.96
N GLN A 189 -19.67 -17.29 5.28
CA GLN A 189 -19.99 -16.13 6.10
C GLN A 189 -19.15 -16.17 7.37
N GLY A 190 -18.65 -15.02 7.79
CA GLY A 190 -17.87 -14.89 9.01
C GLY A 190 -17.92 -13.48 9.59
N GLU A 191 -17.41 -13.34 10.80
CA GLU A 191 -17.25 -12.06 11.50
C GLU A 191 -16.12 -12.16 12.53
N TYR A 192 -15.57 -11.02 12.90
CA TYR A 192 -14.60 -10.97 13.99
C TYR A 192 -15.27 -11.17 15.35
N GLN A 193 -14.52 -11.67 16.33
CA GLN A 193 -14.99 -11.86 17.70
C GLN A 193 -15.51 -10.56 18.32
N ALA A 194 -15.01 -9.43 17.91
CA ALA A 194 -15.51 -8.10 18.31
C ALA A 194 -16.92 -7.80 17.82
N GLY A 195 -17.50 -8.61 16.92
CA GLY A 195 -18.86 -8.46 16.38
C GLY A 195 -18.95 -7.48 15.19
N ASP A 196 -17.84 -7.22 14.54
CA ASP A 196 -17.71 -6.37 13.35
C ASP A 196 -17.02 -7.12 12.20
N GLY A 197 -16.75 -6.44 11.07
CA GLY A 197 -16.06 -7.03 9.93
C GLY A 197 -16.81 -8.22 9.31
N LYS A 198 -18.15 -8.21 9.30
CA LYS A 198 -18.93 -9.27 8.68
C LYS A 198 -18.55 -9.42 7.22
N THR A 199 -18.21 -10.66 6.87
CA THR A 199 -17.80 -11.01 5.51
C THR A 199 -18.76 -12.04 4.95
N SER A 200 -19.26 -11.80 3.74
CA SER A 200 -20.10 -12.73 2.98
C SER A 200 -19.48 -12.98 1.63
N THR A 201 -19.20 -14.23 1.29
CA THR A 201 -18.61 -14.62 0.01
C THR A 201 -19.46 -15.71 -0.64
N ILE A 202 -19.72 -15.57 -1.93
CA ILE A 202 -20.28 -16.60 -2.80
C ILE A 202 -19.28 -16.77 -3.95
N ALA A 203 -18.77 -17.97 -4.13
CA ALA A 203 -17.82 -18.28 -5.18
C ALA A 203 -18.20 -19.56 -5.90
N GLY A 204 -17.96 -19.63 -7.20
CA GLY A 204 -18.25 -20.83 -7.99
C GLY A 204 -17.25 -21.01 -9.14
N ASN A 205 -17.04 -22.28 -9.48
CA ASN A 205 -16.26 -22.71 -10.63
C ASN A 205 -17.06 -23.70 -11.46
N LEU A 206 -16.94 -23.63 -12.78
CA LEU A 206 -17.64 -24.51 -13.71
C LEU A 206 -16.73 -24.89 -14.88
N GLY A 207 -16.49 -26.19 -15.03
CA GLY A 207 -15.86 -26.78 -16.19
C GLY A 207 -16.89 -27.07 -17.28
N LEU A 208 -16.58 -26.72 -18.52
CA LEU A 208 -17.40 -26.94 -19.69
C LEU A 208 -16.55 -27.52 -20.81
N PRO A 209 -17.00 -28.56 -21.54
CA PRO A 209 -16.34 -29.00 -22.75
C PRO A 209 -16.54 -27.94 -23.85
N LEU A 210 -15.46 -27.42 -24.43
CA LEU A 210 -15.54 -26.48 -25.55
C LEU A 210 -15.83 -27.19 -26.86
N THR A 211 -15.35 -28.39 -27.01
CA THR A 211 -15.61 -29.41 -28.06
C THR A 211 -15.12 -30.72 -27.48
N ASP A 212 -15.15 -31.82 -28.29
CA ASP A 212 -14.47 -33.07 -27.90
C ASP A 212 -12.95 -32.91 -27.69
N ALA A 213 -12.38 -31.76 -28.05
CA ALA A 213 -10.95 -31.51 -28.08
C ALA A 213 -10.54 -30.25 -27.30
N GLY A 214 -11.39 -29.73 -26.40
CA GLY A 214 -11.09 -28.52 -25.66
C GLY A 214 -11.91 -28.33 -24.39
N PHE A 215 -11.47 -27.39 -23.57
CA PHE A 215 -12.14 -27.02 -22.33
C PHE A 215 -12.38 -25.54 -22.26
N MET A 216 -13.38 -25.16 -21.45
CA MET A 216 -13.59 -23.81 -20.94
C MET A 216 -13.96 -23.90 -19.46
N ASN A 217 -13.14 -23.30 -18.63
CA ASN A 217 -13.39 -23.18 -17.20
C ASN A 217 -13.75 -21.76 -16.85
N VAL A 218 -14.80 -21.55 -16.07
CA VAL A 218 -15.30 -20.24 -15.67
C VAL A 218 -15.44 -20.19 -14.16
N SER A 219 -14.90 -19.16 -13.55
CA SER A 219 -15.00 -18.92 -12.13
C SER A 219 -15.59 -17.55 -11.85
N PHE A 220 -16.34 -17.45 -10.76
CA PHE A 220 -16.84 -16.18 -10.26
C PHE A 220 -16.72 -16.11 -8.73
N GLN A 221 -16.60 -14.90 -8.21
CA GLN A 221 -16.69 -14.60 -6.79
C GLN A 221 -17.46 -13.30 -6.59
N MET A 222 -18.27 -13.27 -5.57
CA MET A 222 -18.94 -12.07 -5.05
C MET A 222 -18.65 -11.98 -3.56
N ARG A 223 -18.17 -10.83 -3.09
CA ARG A 223 -17.78 -10.63 -1.70
C ARG A 223 -18.22 -9.26 -1.21
N ASN A 224 -18.71 -9.20 0.03
CA ASN A 224 -18.94 -7.96 0.77
C ASN A 224 -18.30 -8.08 2.15
N VAL A 225 -17.69 -6.99 2.61
CA VAL A 225 -17.01 -6.91 3.90
C VAL A 225 -17.44 -5.64 4.63
N ASP A 226 -18.03 -5.81 5.81
CA ASP A 226 -18.29 -4.70 6.72
C ASP A 226 -16.98 -4.18 7.34
N PRO A 227 -16.93 -2.91 7.77
CA PRO A 227 -15.70 -2.35 8.36
C PRO A 227 -15.43 -2.95 9.74
N THR A 228 -14.16 -2.91 10.15
CA THR A 228 -13.78 -3.13 11.54
C THR A 228 -13.47 -1.81 12.24
N SER A 229 -13.47 -1.82 13.58
CA SER A 229 -13.06 -0.66 14.37
C SER A 229 -12.26 -1.09 15.61
N ARG A 230 -11.00 -0.72 15.63
CA ARG A 230 -10.09 -0.86 16.78
C ARG A 230 -9.71 0.52 17.29
N SER A 231 -10.76 1.34 17.53
CA SER A 231 -10.64 2.77 17.81
C SER A 231 -10.87 3.08 19.28
N LEU A 232 -10.13 4.06 19.77
CA LEU A 232 -10.42 4.79 21.00
C LEU A 232 -10.86 6.21 20.63
N GLN A 233 -11.64 6.85 21.50
CA GLN A 233 -11.92 8.26 21.31
C GLN A 233 -10.63 9.07 21.47
N ARG A 234 -10.34 9.90 20.49
CA ARG A 234 -9.17 10.78 20.52
C ARG A 234 -9.25 11.76 21.70
N PRO A 235 -8.16 12.03 22.41
CA PRO A 235 -8.16 12.95 23.55
C PRO A 235 -8.62 14.38 23.19
N ASP A 236 -8.22 14.88 22.02
CA ASP A 236 -8.62 16.20 21.53
C ASP A 236 -10.12 16.28 21.16
N ALA A 237 -10.68 15.22 20.62
CA ALA A 237 -12.11 15.10 20.34
C ALA A 237 -12.93 14.92 21.64
N GLN A 238 -12.41 14.15 22.61
CA GLN A 238 -13.04 14.02 23.92
C GLN A 238 -13.08 15.35 24.68
N ALA A 239 -12.02 16.15 24.59
CA ALA A 239 -12.00 17.48 25.20
C ALA A 239 -13.09 18.42 24.65
N LEU A 240 -13.42 18.31 23.35
CA LEU A 240 -14.55 19.04 22.76
C LEU A 240 -15.89 18.59 23.34
N ILE A 241 -16.09 17.27 23.50
CA ILE A 241 -17.31 16.69 24.10
C ILE A 241 -17.44 17.15 25.57
N ASP A 242 -16.36 17.09 26.34
CA ASP A 242 -16.32 17.51 27.72
C ASP A 242 -16.59 19.04 27.86
N GLY A 243 -16.21 19.82 26.85
CA GLY A 243 -16.54 21.23 26.67
C GLY A 243 -17.98 21.50 26.23
N GLY A 244 -18.78 20.45 26.01
CA GLY A 244 -20.20 20.58 25.66
C GLY A 244 -20.51 20.52 24.16
N ASN A 245 -19.53 20.25 23.30
CA ASN A 245 -19.76 20.05 21.85
C ASN A 245 -20.45 18.69 21.60
N THR A 246 -21.69 18.74 21.09
CA THR A 246 -22.53 17.56 20.83
C THR A 246 -22.40 17.01 19.41
N ASP A 247 -21.66 17.69 18.54
CA ASP A 247 -21.53 17.35 17.11
C ASP A 247 -20.31 16.48 16.82
N VAL A 248 -19.47 16.22 17.83
CA VAL A 248 -18.30 15.35 17.71
C VAL A 248 -18.71 13.88 17.66
N SER A 249 -18.27 13.16 16.65
CA SER A 249 -18.49 11.70 16.53
C SER A 249 -17.73 10.91 17.60
N VAL A 250 -18.28 9.76 18.00
CA VAL A 250 -17.63 8.84 18.95
C VAL A 250 -17.59 7.43 18.34
N PRO A 251 -16.42 6.91 17.99
CA PRO A 251 -15.12 7.60 17.94
C PRO A 251 -15.09 8.67 16.84
N ALA A 252 -14.27 9.70 17.03
CA ALA A 252 -14.09 10.75 16.03
C ALA A 252 -13.41 10.25 14.76
N GLN A 253 -12.60 9.21 14.88
CA GLN A 253 -11.86 8.56 13.79
C GLN A 253 -12.02 7.06 13.90
N ILE A 254 -12.20 6.37 12.77
CA ILE A 254 -12.27 4.91 12.71
C ILE A 254 -10.88 4.39 12.34
N TRP A 255 -10.36 3.51 13.18
CA TRP A 255 -9.10 2.80 13.02
C TRP A 255 -9.40 1.32 12.81
N GLY A 256 -9.42 0.86 11.56
CA GLY A 256 -9.80 -0.50 11.20
C GLY A 256 -9.84 -0.73 9.69
N ALA A 257 -10.18 -1.94 9.31
CA ALA A 257 -10.29 -2.33 7.91
C ALA A 257 -11.42 -1.58 7.19
N PRO A 258 -11.24 -1.26 5.89
CA PRO A 258 -12.25 -0.56 5.09
C PRO A 258 -13.50 -1.42 4.83
N ILE A 259 -14.58 -0.76 4.45
CA ILE A 259 -15.73 -1.41 3.81
C ILE A 259 -15.30 -1.88 2.43
N VAL A 260 -15.69 -3.10 2.04
CA VAL A 260 -15.57 -3.58 0.65
C VAL A 260 -16.96 -4.01 0.19
N ASP A 261 -17.52 -3.26 -0.73
CA ASP A 261 -18.84 -3.52 -1.30
C ASP A 261 -18.74 -3.86 -2.79
N ASP A 262 -19.73 -4.59 -3.28
CA ASP A 262 -19.88 -4.96 -4.69
C ASP A 262 -18.61 -5.56 -5.32
N ASP A 263 -17.80 -6.29 -4.51
CA ASP A 263 -16.62 -7.00 -4.97
C ASP A 263 -17.02 -8.20 -5.82
N VAL A 264 -16.94 -8.03 -7.13
CA VAL A 264 -17.34 -9.01 -8.13
C VAL A 264 -16.15 -9.35 -9.01
N THR A 265 -15.83 -10.62 -9.10
CA THR A 265 -14.73 -11.13 -9.92
C THR A 265 -15.17 -12.27 -10.82
N PHE A 266 -14.76 -12.24 -12.07
CA PHE A 266 -14.89 -13.32 -13.05
C PHE A 266 -13.53 -13.69 -13.61
N PHE A 267 -13.27 -14.98 -13.72
CA PHE A 267 -12.14 -15.54 -14.44
C PHE A 267 -12.63 -16.56 -15.47
N PHE A 268 -11.93 -16.65 -16.57
CA PHE A 268 -12.09 -17.76 -17.49
C PHE A 268 -10.72 -18.26 -17.95
N ASN A 269 -10.66 -19.56 -18.25
CA ASN A 269 -9.52 -20.26 -18.82
C ASN A 269 -10.01 -21.26 -19.86
N SER A 270 -9.43 -21.29 -21.06
CA SER A 270 -9.83 -22.19 -22.11
C SER A 270 -8.67 -22.65 -22.98
N GLY A 271 -8.74 -23.89 -23.44
CA GLY A 271 -7.83 -24.49 -24.38
C GLY A 271 -8.58 -25.27 -25.45
N LEU A 272 -8.07 -25.25 -26.68
CA LEU A 272 -8.63 -25.94 -27.80
C LEU A 272 -7.50 -26.62 -28.62
N ASP A 273 -7.49 -27.94 -28.68
CA ASP A 273 -6.62 -28.68 -29.59
C ASP A 273 -7.03 -28.40 -31.04
N LEU A 274 -6.11 -27.84 -31.81
CA LEU A 274 -6.28 -27.51 -33.22
C LEU A 274 -5.91 -28.69 -34.14
N GLY A 275 -5.47 -29.81 -33.57
CA GLY A 275 -4.87 -30.93 -34.28
C GLY A 275 -3.40 -30.67 -34.61
N ASN A 276 -2.72 -31.70 -35.07
CA ASN A 276 -1.29 -31.68 -35.45
C ASN A 276 -0.35 -31.23 -34.27
N GLY A 277 -0.74 -31.47 -33.02
CA GLY A 277 0.04 -31.08 -31.84
C GLY A 277 0.05 -29.58 -31.55
N SER A 278 -0.91 -28.85 -32.08
CA SER A 278 -1.09 -27.42 -31.79
C SER A 278 -2.33 -27.17 -30.96
N GLU A 279 -2.25 -26.21 -30.02
CA GLU A 279 -3.33 -25.80 -29.16
C GLU A 279 -3.49 -24.27 -29.22
N ALA A 280 -4.74 -23.81 -29.34
CA ALA A 280 -5.09 -22.42 -29.06
C ALA A 280 -5.56 -22.30 -27.60
N TYR A 281 -5.14 -21.28 -26.91
CA TYR A 281 -5.57 -21.01 -25.55
C TYR A 281 -5.95 -19.55 -25.36
N MET A 282 -6.83 -19.31 -24.38
CA MET A 282 -7.15 -17.96 -23.93
C MET A 282 -7.59 -17.98 -22.47
N PHE A 283 -7.22 -16.93 -21.74
CA PHE A 283 -7.67 -16.71 -20.38
C PHE A 283 -7.76 -15.22 -20.06
N GLY A 284 -8.49 -14.90 -19.03
CA GLY A 284 -8.66 -13.50 -18.62
C GLY A 284 -9.52 -13.34 -17.40
N ASN A 285 -9.62 -12.08 -16.95
CA ASN A 285 -10.46 -11.71 -15.82
C ASN A 285 -11.17 -10.37 -16.04
N TYR A 286 -12.23 -10.21 -15.30
CA TYR A 286 -12.87 -8.94 -14.95
C TYR A 286 -13.12 -8.92 -13.45
N SER A 287 -12.72 -7.85 -12.79
CA SER A 287 -12.99 -7.61 -11.38
C SER A 287 -13.32 -6.15 -11.15
N GLU A 288 -14.27 -5.89 -10.25
CA GLU A 288 -14.63 -4.54 -9.80
C GLU A 288 -15.02 -4.62 -8.34
N ARG A 289 -14.60 -3.61 -7.55
CA ARG A 289 -14.99 -3.47 -6.14
C ARG A 289 -15.01 -2.03 -5.72
N ASP A 290 -15.93 -1.70 -4.84
CA ASP A 290 -15.98 -0.43 -4.11
C ASP A 290 -15.31 -0.59 -2.74
N VAL A 291 -14.39 0.31 -2.41
CA VAL A 291 -13.70 0.35 -1.12
C VAL A 291 -13.94 1.71 -0.48
N ASP A 292 -14.40 1.72 0.78
CA ASP A 292 -14.61 2.94 1.57
C ASP A 292 -13.77 2.85 2.85
N GLY A 293 -12.64 3.54 2.85
CA GLY A 293 -11.63 3.54 3.89
C GLY A 293 -11.75 4.69 4.89
N GLY A 294 -11.12 4.52 6.03
CA GLY A 294 -10.98 5.54 7.06
C GLY A 294 -9.98 6.64 6.66
N PHE A 295 -10.03 7.73 7.41
CA PHE A 295 -9.07 8.82 7.31
C PHE A 295 -8.87 9.49 8.67
N TYR A 296 -7.97 10.49 8.76
CA TYR A 296 -7.68 11.21 10.01
C TYR A 296 -8.74 12.26 10.33
N TYR A 297 -9.10 12.38 11.62
CA TYR A 297 -10.02 13.40 12.11
C TYR A 297 -9.45 14.82 11.98
N ARG A 298 -10.30 15.75 11.65
CA ARG A 298 -10.04 17.18 11.50
C ARG A 298 -10.70 17.94 12.67
N ASN A 299 -9.90 18.21 13.70
CA ASN A 299 -10.38 18.91 14.87
C ASN A 299 -10.72 20.37 14.54
N PRO A 300 -11.92 20.87 14.93
CA PRO A 300 -12.41 22.21 14.58
C PRO A 300 -11.67 23.37 15.27
N ASN A 301 -10.77 23.06 16.20
CA ASN A 301 -10.03 24.09 16.94
C ASN A 301 -8.56 24.20 16.54
N ASN A 302 -7.97 23.14 15.99
CA ASN A 302 -6.53 23.12 15.75
C ASN A 302 -6.11 22.67 14.35
N ARG A 303 -7.05 22.28 13.46
CA ARG A 303 -6.65 21.84 12.12
C ARG A 303 -6.19 23.02 11.28
N SER A 304 -4.88 23.06 11.01
CA SER A 304 -4.25 24.10 10.20
C SER A 304 -4.77 24.12 8.76
N GLY A 305 -4.87 25.31 8.18
CA GLY A 305 -5.33 25.54 6.82
C GLY A 305 -6.83 25.29 6.57
N VAL A 306 -7.59 24.90 7.59
CA VAL A 306 -9.04 24.70 7.53
C VAL A 306 -9.75 25.60 8.56
N PHE A 307 -9.50 25.36 9.83
CA PHE A 307 -10.12 26.09 10.94
C PHE A 307 -9.20 27.13 11.52
N THR A 308 -7.90 26.88 11.46
CA THR A 308 -6.88 27.74 12.06
C THR A 308 -5.67 27.87 11.15
N TYR A 309 -4.92 28.91 11.38
CA TYR A 309 -3.57 29.08 10.91
C TYR A 309 -2.63 28.95 12.09
N GLY A 310 -1.74 27.98 12.07
CA GLY A 310 -0.73 27.79 13.12
C GLY A 310 0.56 28.47 12.70
N TRP A 311 1.09 29.29 13.57
CA TRP A 311 2.47 29.74 13.46
C TRP A 311 3.35 28.64 14.06
N ASP A 312 4.32 28.12 13.31
CA ASP A 312 5.22 27.13 13.84
C ASP A 312 6.18 27.75 14.84
N SER A 313 6.06 27.35 16.12
CA SER A 313 6.96 27.76 17.19
C SER A 313 8.36 27.13 17.14
N ASN A 314 8.61 26.22 16.18
CA ASN A 314 9.94 25.68 15.86
C ASN A 314 10.78 26.65 15.03
N ALA A 315 10.41 27.93 14.99
CA ALA A 315 11.34 28.98 14.61
C ALA A 315 12.67 28.76 15.29
N ALA A 316 13.68 28.47 14.51
CA ALA A 316 15.02 28.26 15.06
C ALA A 316 15.32 29.39 16.03
N THR A 317 15.50 29.07 17.30
CA THR A 317 15.79 30.02 18.36
C THR A 317 16.75 31.06 17.83
N ARG A 318 16.28 32.32 17.72
CA ARG A 318 17.13 33.39 17.15
C ARG A 318 18.43 33.45 17.90
N THR A 319 19.52 33.30 17.19
CA THR A 319 20.86 33.27 17.77
C THR A 319 21.68 34.50 17.31
N ASN A 320 22.54 35.00 18.18
CA ASN A 320 23.54 35.98 17.75
C ASN A 320 24.60 35.32 16.82
N ALA A 321 25.55 36.16 16.36
CA ALA A 321 26.63 35.70 15.47
C ALA A 321 27.52 34.58 16.06
N ASN A 322 27.37 34.25 17.33
CA ASN A 322 28.09 33.19 18.03
C ASN A 322 27.23 31.95 18.27
N GLY A 323 26.02 31.89 17.71
CA GLY A 323 25.08 30.76 17.89
C GLY A 323 24.40 30.70 19.28
N ILE A 324 24.38 31.81 20.03
CA ILE A 324 23.79 31.90 21.37
C ILE A 324 22.38 32.48 21.25
N ALA A 325 21.37 31.85 21.85
CA ALA A 325 20.00 32.29 21.86
C ALA A 325 19.84 33.72 22.42
N VAL A 326 19.05 34.55 21.74
CA VAL A 326 18.79 35.94 22.10
C VAL A 326 17.29 36.20 22.24
N ASN A 327 16.91 37.18 23.08
CA ASN A 327 15.54 37.67 23.22
C ASN A 327 15.17 38.65 22.07
N ALA A 328 13.96 39.17 22.07
CA ALA A 328 13.45 40.15 21.12
C ALA A 328 14.32 41.44 21.00
N ALA A 329 15.00 41.79 22.07
CA ALA A 329 15.94 42.91 22.08
C ALA A 329 17.36 42.55 21.55
N GLY A 330 17.57 41.30 21.08
CA GLY A 330 18.86 40.78 20.61
C GLY A 330 19.87 40.51 21.75
N GLN A 331 19.38 40.42 23.00
CA GLN A 331 20.21 40.19 24.18
C GLN A 331 20.30 38.69 24.47
N THR A 332 21.46 38.17 24.80
CA THR A 332 21.59 36.85 25.40
C THR A 332 21.02 36.84 26.84
N SER A 333 20.74 35.66 27.39
CA SER A 333 20.28 35.52 28.79
C SER A 333 21.25 36.23 29.76
N ALA A 334 22.55 36.17 29.55
CA ALA A 334 23.57 36.82 30.35
C ALA A 334 23.47 38.38 30.28
N GLU A 335 23.30 38.93 29.08
CA GLU A 335 23.14 40.36 28.85
C GLU A 335 21.81 40.89 29.45
N PHE A 336 20.73 40.13 29.34
CA PHE A 336 19.42 40.44 29.92
C PHE A 336 19.49 40.54 31.45
N VAL A 337 20.12 39.54 32.07
CA VAL A 337 20.31 39.54 33.53
C VAL A 337 21.25 40.64 33.98
N THR A 338 22.35 40.92 33.24
CA THR A 338 23.28 42.03 33.53
C THR A 338 22.58 43.38 33.38
N GLY A 339 21.57 43.49 32.52
CA GLY A 339 20.70 44.66 32.37
C GLY A 339 19.63 44.81 33.41
N GLY A 340 19.55 43.92 34.41
CA GLY A 340 18.61 43.98 35.52
C GLY A 340 17.36 43.09 35.36
N GLY A 341 17.32 42.25 34.35
CA GLY A 341 16.28 41.24 34.13
C GLY A 341 16.44 40.05 35.08
N VAL A 342 15.33 39.38 35.40
CA VAL A 342 15.32 38.16 36.23
C VAL A 342 15.55 36.96 35.33
N VAL A 343 16.36 35.99 35.74
CA VAL A 343 16.68 34.80 34.91
C VAL A 343 15.44 34.02 34.41
N GLY A 344 14.39 33.97 35.24
CA GLY A 344 13.14 33.31 34.89
C GLY A 344 12.28 34.06 33.87
N ASP A 345 12.57 35.32 33.59
CA ASP A 345 11.82 36.17 32.66
C ASP A 345 12.54 36.33 31.31
N PHE A 346 13.65 35.62 31.09
CA PHE A 346 14.34 35.61 29.81
C PHE A 346 13.62 34.66 28.85
N VAL A 347 13.04 35.18 27.80
CA VAL A 347 12.44 34.44 26.72
C VAL A 347 13.32 34.60 25.47
N ALA A 348 13.92 33.51 25.01
CA ALA A 348 14.65 33.52 23.76
C ALA A 348 13.64 33.71 22.61
N GLN A 349 13.97 34.61 21.69
CA GLN A 349 13.11 34.83 20.53
C GLN A 349 13.06 33.55 19.67
N GLY A 350 11.87 33.15 19.20
CA GLY A 350 11.61 31.87 18.59
C GLY A 350 11.17 30.77 19.57
N THR A 351 11.11 31.07 20.89
CA THR A 351 10.54 30.15 21.90
C THR A 351 9.15 30.62 22.40
N GLU A 352 8.69 31.78 21.98
CA GLU A 352 7.32 32.22 22.22
C GLU A 352 6.39 31.46 21.25
N ASN A 353 5.41 30.75 21.85
CA ASN A 353 4.32 30.17 21.09
C ASN A 353 3.43 31.36 20.65
N ASP A 354 3.55 31.83 19.41
CA ASP A 354 2.83 32.99 18.88
C ASP A 354 1.33 32.78 18.78
N GLY A 355 0.89 31.57 19.13
CA GLY A 355 -0.51 31.18 19.24
C GLY A 355 -1.09 30.68 17.93
N THR A 356 -2.24 30.05 18.04
CA THR A 356 -3.07 29.59 16.93
C THR A 356 -4.05 30.69 16.56
N TYR A 357 -4.19 30.96 15.28
CA TYR A 357 -5.09 31.97 14.75
C TYR A 357 -6.23 31.28 14.01
N ARG A 358 -7.46 31.78 14.23
CA ARG A 358 -8.62 31.26 13.50
C ARG A 358 -8.68 31.85 12.11
N LEU A 359 -8.89 31.02 11.10
CA LEU A 359 -9.11 31.46 9.74
C LEU A 359 -10.56 31.89 9.54
N VAL A 360 -10.74 33.08 8.98
CA VAL A 360 -12.03 33.70 8.74
C VAL A 360 -12.08 34.17 7.28
N ALA A 361 -13.11 33.77 6.55
CA ALA A 361 -13.38 34.28 5.23
C ALA A 361 -14.28 35.52 5.31
N ASP A 362 -13.93 36.57 4.58
CA ASP A 362 -14.72 37.81 4.48
C ASP A 362 -15.77 37.67 3.36
N LEU A 363 -17.03 37.71 3.74
CA LEU A 363 -18.18 37.74 2.81
C LEU A 363 -18.61 39.16 2.43
N GLY A 364 -17.88 40.16 2.89
CA GLY A 364 -18.12 41.57 2.58
C GLY A 364 -18.40 42.43 3.82
N GLY A 365 -17.31 42.88 4.48
CA GLY A 365 -17.39 43.78 5.66
C GLY A 365 -17.24 43.07 7.01
N CYS A 366 -16.72 41.84 7.02
CA CYS A 366 -16.48 41.06 8.23
C CYS A 366 -15.73 41.86 9.31
N ALA A 367 -14.74 42.64 8.91
CA ALA A 367 -13.96 43.49 9.77
C ALA A 367 -14.81 44.49 10.56
N ALA A 368 -15.71 45.15 9.87
CA ALA A 368 -16.55 46.17 10.51
C ALA A 368 -17.61 45.57 11.43
N ASP A 369 -18.06 44.37 11.12
CA ASP A 369 -19.18 43.73 11.81
C ASP A 369 -18.76 43.16 13.19
N VAL A 370 -17.53 42.68 13.28
CA VAL A 370 -16.97 42.09 14.51
C VAL A 370 -15.95 43.00 15.20
N ALA A 371 -15.80 44.25 14.70
CA ALA A 371 -14.92 45.25 15.30
C ALA A 371 -15.32 45.56 16.76
N GLY A 372 -14.44 45.28 17.68
CA GLY A 372 -14.65 45.47 19.12
C GLY A 372 -14.98 44.19 19.89
N GLU A 373 -15.28 43.08 19.20
CA GLU A 373 -15.43 41.74 19.83
C GLU A 373 -14.21 40.85 19.59
N ILE A 374 -13.41 41.18 18.55
CA ILE A 374 -12.25 40.44 18.15
C ILE A 374 -11.11 41.38 17.82
N ASP A 375 -10.01 41.30 18.52
CA ASP A 375 -8.84 42.19 18.39
C ASP A 375 -8.15 42.11 17.00
N ASN A 376 -8.34 41.05 16.26
CA ASN A 376 -7.84 40.91 14.92
C ASN A 376 -8.73 39.93 14.12
N ILE A 377 -9.36 40.43 13.07
CA ILE A 377 -10.40 39.69 12.34
C ILE A 377 -9.86 38.62 11.41
N ARG A 378 -8.66 38.82 10.99
CA ARG A 378 -8.03 37.89 10.07
C ARG A 378 -7.49 36.67 10.77
N LEU A 379 -6.90 36.91 11.91
CA LEU A 379 -6.22 35.93 12.73
C LEU A 379 -6.57 36.27 14.19
N VAL A 380 -7.53 35.56 14.76
CA VAL A 380 -7.92 35.79 16.15
C VAL A 380 -6.94 35.06 17.04
N LYS A 381 -5.97 35.78 17.57
CA LYS A 381 -4.93 35.23 18.45
C LYS A 381 -5.54 34.76 19.77
N THR A 382 -5.22 33.57 20.21
CA THR A 382 -5.48 33.10 21.54
C THR A 382 -4.43 33.66 22.49
N THR A 383 -4.87 34.49 23.45
CA THR A 383 -3.96 35.13 24.43
C THR A 383 -3.78 34.31 25.71
N ALA A 384 -4.48 33.17 25.85
CA ALA A 384 -4.31 32.29 26.98
C ALA A 384 -3.05 31.42 26.75
N GLY A 385 -2.09 31.51 27.67
CA GLY A 385 -0.84 30.75 27.60
C GLY A 385 -1.06 29.22 27.75
N GLU A 386 -0.03 28.46 27.45
CA GLU A 386 0.01 26.97 27.50
C GLU A 386 -0.47 26.36 28.83
N ASN A 387 -0.53 27.15 29.90
CA ASN A 387 -0.88 26.70 31.25
C ASN A 387 -2.38 26.85 31.62
N ASP A 388 -3.22 27.30 30.68
CA ASP A 388 -4.68 27.39 30.89
C ASP A 388 -5.47 26.92 29.67
N PRO A 389 -5.52 25.59 29.42
CA PRO A 389 -6.27 25.03 28.29
C PRO A 389 -7.76 25.35 28.32
N ALA A 390 -8.37 25.42 29.50
CA ALA A 390 -9.80 25.73 29.68
C ALA A 390 -10.09 27.20 29.37
N GLY A 391 -9.23 28.11 29.78
CA GLY A 391 -9.37 29.53 29.44
C GLY A 391 -9.16 29.78 27.96
N THR A 392 -8.19 29.12 27.34
CA THR A 392 -7.97 29.19 25.90
C THR A 392 -9.19 28.68 25.14
N GLN A 393 -9.75 27.55 25.54
CA GLN A 393 -10.93 26.96 24.89
C GLN A 393 -12.14 27.92 25.00
N ALA A 394 -12.37 28.54 26.16
CA ALA A 394 -13.48 29.49 26.36
C ALA A 394 -13.35 30.74 25.47
N ILE A 395 -12.13 31.23 25.25
CA ILE A 395 -11.85 32.32 24.29
C ILE A 395 -12.14 31.88 22.87
N LEU A 396 -11.65 30.73 22.46
CA LEU A 396 -11.88 30.16 21.11
C LEU A 396 -13.37 29.95 20.84
N ASP A 397 -14.12 29.49 21.83
CA ASP A 397 -15.57 29.28 21.72
C ASP A 397 -16.31 30.62 21.62
N GLY A 398 -15.95 31.60 22.40
CA GLY A 398 -16.54 32.94 22.31
C GLY A 398 -16.28 33.63 20.97
N GLN A 399 -15.07 33.50 20.46
CA GLN A 399 -14.71 34.01 19.13
C GLN A 399 -15.46 33.30 18.01
N ARG A 400 -15.52 31.96 18.08
CA ARG A 400 -16.29 31.15 17.13
C ARG A 400 -17.75 31.60 17.10
N ASP A 401 -18.37 31.73 18.26
CA ASP A 401 -19.79 32.07 18.37
C ASP A 401 -20.08 33.50 17.84
N ALA A 402 -19.18 34.46 18.08
CA ALA A 402 -19.28 35.81 17.54
C ALA A 402 -19.15 35.84 16.01
N LEU A 403 -18.20 35.03 15.44
CA LEU A 403 -18.02 34.91 14.00
C LEU A 403 -19.22 34.24 13.32
N ILE A 404 -19.75 33.15 13.88
CA ILE A 404 -20.96 32.47 13.38
C ILE A 404 -22.19 33.40 13.46
N ALA A 405 -22.25 34.31 14.41
CA ALA A 405 -23.35 35.26 14.53
C ALA A 405 -23.30 36.39 13.52
N SER A 406 -22.20 36.58 12.78
CA SER A 406 -22.01 37.62 11.79
C SER A 406 -22.35 37.12 10.38
N ASP A 407 -23.29 37.81 9.71
CA ASP A 407 -23.65 37.48 8.30
C ASP A 407 -22.51 37.81 7.29
N SER A 408 -21.51 38.55 7.71
CA SER A 408 -20.41 39.04 6.87
C SER A 408 -19.11 38.26 7.05
N CYS A 409 -19.05 37.38 8.07
CA CYS A 409 -17.92 36.50 8.33
C CYS A 409 -18.30 35.02 8.06
N TYR A 410 -17.33 34.21 7.69
CA TYR A 410 -17.54 32.79 7.57
C TYR A 410 -16.34 32.03 8.15
N ILE A 411 -16.62 30.99 8.92
CA ILE A 411 -15.65 30.01 9.41
C ILE A 411 -16.17 28.59 9.17
N HIS A 412 -15.25 27.66 8.90
CA HIS A 412 -15.65 26.27 8.61
C HIS A 412 -16.31 25.53 9.79
N ASN A 413 -16.26 26.08 11.00
CA ASN A 413 -17.04 25.57 12.14
C ASN A 413 -18.55 25.63 11.91
N GLU A 414 -19.05 26.47 11.00
CA GLU A 414 -20.47 26.52 10.62
C GLU A 414 -20.90 25.23 9.89
N GLN A 415 -20.07 24.73 9.00
CA GLN A 415 -20.34 23.49 8.26
C GLN A 415 -19.93 22.22 9.02
N ALA A 416 -18.97 22.34 9.95
CA ALA A 416 -18.41 21.22 10.70
C ALA A 416 -18.12 21.61 12.15
N PRO A 417 -19.16 21.85 12.97
CA PRO A 417 -18.99 22.33 14.37
C PRO A 417 -18.27 21.32 15.26
N GLY A 418 -18.44 20.02 15.01
CA GLY A 418 -17.73 18.93 15.69
C GLY A 418 -16.44 18.48 14.97
N GLY A 419 -15.98 19.25 13.98
CA GLY A 419 -14.95 18.76 13.08
C GLY A 419 -15.48 17.73 12.09
N TYR A 420 -14.59 17.03 11.41
CA TYR A 420 -14.98 15.98 10.46
C TYR A 420 -13.86 14.98 10.23
N THR A 421 -14.24 13.79 9.81
CA THR A 421 -13.29 12.77 9.34
C THR A 421 -13.63 12.42 7.90
N PRO A 422 -12.76 12.72 6.94
CA PRO A 422 -12.95 12.32 5.56
C PRO A 422 -13.08 10.79 5.44
N ARG A 423 -13.70 10.34 4.37
CA ARG A 423 -13.71 8.95 3.98
C ARG A 423 -13.08 8.83 2.60
N PHE A 424 -12.05 7.98 2.48
CA PHE A 424 -11.35 7.76 1.23
C PHE A 424 -12.00 6.62 0.46
N ILE A 425 -12.57 6.95 -0.68
CA ILE A 425 -13.31 6.02 -1.52
C ILE A 425 -12.47 5.65 -2.73
N GLY A 426 -12.48 4.35 -3.09
CA GLY A 426 -11.92 3.86 -4.34
C GLY A 426 -12.85 2.89 -5.02
N ASN A 427 -13.12 3.08 -6.31
CA ASN A 427 -13.61 2.01 -7.17
C ASN A 427 -12.41 1.42 -7.91
N ILE A 428 -12.14 0.13 -7.69
CA ILE A 428 -11.00 -0.57 -8.29
C ILE A 428 -11.52 -1.55 -9.33
N ALA A 429 -11.17 -1.31 -10.60
CA ALA A 429 -11.52 -2.18 -11.72
C ALA A 429 -10.25 -2.81 -12.31
N ASP A 430 -10.28 -4.13 -12.52
CA ASP A 430 -9.16 -4.88 -13.10
C ASP A 430 -9.65 -5.81 -14.22
N THR A 431 -9.03 -5.70 -15.38
CA THR A 431 -9.38 -6.50 -16.56
C THR A 431 -8.12 -6.98 -17.25
N SER A 432 -8.06 -8.26 -17.55
CA SER A 432 -7.00 -8.80 -18.40
C SER A 432 -7.50 -9.81 -19.40
N PHE A 433 -6.78 -9.91 -20.51
CA PHE A 433 -7.00 -10.89 -21.54
C PHE A 433 -5.68 -11.34 -22.13
N THR A 434 -5.48 -12.66 -22.23
CA THR A 434 -4.35 -13.30 -22.87
C THR A 434 -4.86 -14.33 -23.86
N ALA A 435 -4.29 -14.36 -25.05
CA ALA A 435 -4.55 -15.38 -26.03
C ALA A 435 -3.26 -15.81 -26.73
N GLY A 436 -3.17 -17.08 -27.08
CA GLY A 436 -2.00 -17.63 -27.75
C GLY A 436 -2.28 -18.90 -28.50
N VAL A 437 -1.26 -19.31 -29.24
CA VAL A 437 -1.19 -20.62 -29.92
C VAL A 437 0.17 -21.23 -29.59
N ARG A 438 0.15 -22.45 -29.11
CA ARG A 438 1.36 -23.23 -28.82
C ARG A 438 1.31 -24.57 -29.54
N GLY A 439 2.47 -25.13 -29.80
CA GLY A 439 2.54 -26.41 -30.52
C GLY A 439 3.97 -26.77 -30.91
N GLU A 440 4.11 -27.77 -31.81
CA GLU A 440 5.40 -28.22 -32.34
C GLU A 440 5.54 -27.92 -33.84
N LEU A 441 6.67 -27.39 -34.26
CA LEU A 441 7.00 -27.15 -35.66
C LEU A 441 7.45 -28.47 -36.27
N THR A 442 6.62 -29.02 -37.18
CA THR A 442 6.83 -30.34 -37.79
C THR A 442 7.72 -30.30 -39.01
N ASP A 443 7.85 -29.13 -39.65
CA ASP A 443 8.54 -28.97 -40.92
C ASP A 443 9.58 -27.83 -40.93
N GLY A 444 10.52 -27.88 -41.84
CA GLY A 444 11.49 -26.81 -42.09
C GLY A 444 12.73 -26.90 -41.19
N MET A 445 13.49 -25.78 -41.11
CA MET A 445 14.74 -25.71 -40.37
C MET A 445 14.54 -25.79 -38.82
N LEU A 446 13.35 -25.42 -38.34
CA LEU A 446 12.97 -25.42 -36.92
C LEU A 446 12.10 -26.65 -36.56
N ALA A 447 12.07 -27.70 -37.38
CA ALA A 447 11.34 -28.94 -37.07
C ALA A 447 11.78 -29.54 -35.71
N GLY A 448 10.81 -29.93 -34.90
CA GLY A 448 10.99 -30.44 -33.56
C GLY A 448 11.26 -29.34 -32.51
N TYR A 449 11.05 -28.09 -32.83
CA TYR A 449 10.93 -27.02 -31.83
C TYR A 449 9.46 -26.86 -31.42
N SER A 450 9.21 -26.81 -30.14
CA SER A 450 7.95 -26.30 -29.61
C SER A 450 7.93 -24.77 -29.70
N TYR A 451 6.78 -24.19 -29.92
CA TYR A 451 6.58 -22.76 -29.98
C TYR A 451 5.39 -22.34 -29.10
N ASP A 452 5.47 -21.15 -28.55
CA ASP A 452 4.35 -20.45 -27.93
C ASP A 452 4.33 -18.98 -28.43
N LEU A 453 3.28 -18.63 -29.13
CA LEU A 453 3.03 -17.28 -29.62
C LEU A 453 1.83 -16.71 -28.89
N SER A 454 2.02 -15.61 -28.15
CA SER A 454 0.95 -15.06 -27.34
C SER A 454 0.95 -13.54 -27.30
N GLY A 455 -0.24 -12.99 -27.02
CA GLY A 455 -0.44 -11.57 -26.75
C GLY A 455 -1.31 -11.39 -25.52
N SER A 456 -0.95 -10.42 -24.69
CA SER A 456 -1.68 -10.06 -23.48
C SER A 456 -1.98 -8.58 -23.43
N VAL A 457 -3.14 -8.24 -22.86
CA VAL A 457 -3.50 -6.88 -22.46
C VAL A 457 -4.07 -6.93 -21.06
N GLY A 458 -3.63 -6.00 -20.22
CA GLY A 458 -4.14 -5.87 -18.85
C GLY A 458 -4.31 -4.42 -18.48
N ARG A 459 -5.41 -4.10 -17.80
CA ARG A 459 -5.77 -2.76 -17.35
C ARG A 459 -6.24 -2.83 -15.91
N ASN A 460 -5.64 -2.03 -15.06
CA ASN A 460 -6.10 -1.78 -13.70
C ASN A 460 -6.40 -0.29 -13.57
N GLU A 461 -7.54 0.04 -13.00
CA GLU A 461 -8.02 1.41 -12.79
C GLU A 461 -8.43 1.58 -11.33
N ALA A 462 -8.08 2.70 -10.77
CA ALA A 462 -8.52 3.12 -9.45
C ALA A 462 -9.11 4.53 -9.56
N ASP A 463 -10.42 4.61 -9.39
CA ASP A 463 -11.16 5.87 -9.31
C ASP A 463 -11.23 6.30 -7.85
N PHE A 464 -10.74 7.51 -7.54
CA PHE A 464 -10.65 8.01 -6.17
C PHE A 464 -11.69 9.06 -5.86
N GLY A 465 -12.15 9.07 -4.63
CA GLY A 465 -13.04 10.08 -4.10
C GLY A 465 -12.81 10.33 -2.62
N LEU A 466 -13.29 11.47 -2.16
CA LEU A 466 -13.38 11.81 -0.74
C LEU A 466 -14.80 12.21 -0.40
N ASN A 467 -15.37 11.53 0.59
CA ASN A 467 -16.63 11.92 1.20
C ASN A 467 -16.39 12.58 2.57
N ASN A 468 -17.37 13.34 3.04
CA ASN A 468 -17.34 14.01 4.33
C ASN A 468 -16.09 14.88 4.51
N THR A 469 -15.68 15.60 3.50
CA THR A 469 -14.57 16.56 3.53
C THR A 469 -15.04 17.94 3.06
N LEU A 470 -14.12 18.81 2.76
CA LEU A 470 -14.37 20.12 2.14
C LEU A 470 -13.12 20.60 1.40
N ASN A 471 -13.28 21.56 0.49
CA ASN A 471 -12.18 22.35 -0.04
C ASN A 471 -12.18 23.70 0.73
N PRO A 472 -11.24 23.90 1.67
CA PRO A 472 -11.27 25.06 2.55
C PRO A 472 -11.23 26.39 1.82
N SER A 473 -10.52 26.45 0.69
CA SER A 473 -10.41 27.65 -0.13
C SER A 473 -11.73 28.09 -0.80
N MET A 474 -12.72 27.21 -0.85
CA MET A 474 -14.04 27.53 -1.40
C MET A 474 -15.00 28.14 -0.36
N GLY A 475 -14.62 28.13 0.93
CA GLY A 475 -15.45 28.68 2.01
C GLY A 475 -16.84 28.06 2.05
N PRO A 476 -17.92 28.91 2.15
CA PRO A 476 -19.30 28.40 2.23
C PRO A 476 -19.77 27.63 1.00
N ASP A 477 -19.13 27.82 -0.16
CA ASP A 477 -19.49 27.14 -1.40
C ASP A 477 -18.87 25.72 -1.51
N SER A 478 -18.10 25.29 -0.52
CA SER A 478 -17.47 23.97 -0.54
C SER A 478 -18.51 22.85 -0.49
N LYS A 479 -18.36 21.89 -1.40
CA LYS A 479 -19.01 20.58 -1.29
C LYS A 479 -18.44 19.76 -0.14
N ARG A 480 -19.13 18.64 0.17
CA ARG A 480 -18.67 17.68 1.18
C ARG A 480 -18.14 16.39 0.56
N ASP A 481 -18.45 16.12 -0.70
CA ASP A 481 -18.08 14.90 -1.41
C ASP A 481 -17.46 15.27 -2.76
N PHE A 482 -16.32 14.66 -3.07
CA PHE A 482 -15.51 15.02 -4.25
C PHE A 482 -15.06 13.75 -4.99
N SER A 483 -15.08 13.83 -6.34
CA SER A 483 -14.31 12.94 -7.20
C SER A 483 -12.91 13.52 -7.39
N THR A 484 -11.89 12.81 -6.94
CA THR A 484 -10.50 13.33 -6.93
C THR A 484 -9.69 12.93 -8.14
N GLY A 485 -10.24 12.06 -9.02
CA GLY A 485 -9.60 11.59 -10.24
C GLY A 485 -9.18 10.14 -10.17
N SER A 486 -8.45 9.68 -11.18
CA SER A 486 -8.16 8.25 -11.32
C SER A 486 -6.72 7.98 -11.72
N TYR A 487 -6.22 6.82 -11.34
CA TYR A 487 -5.02 6.21 -11.91
C TYR A 487 -5.41 5.03 -12.78
N ILE A 488 -4.77 4.92 -13.94
CA ILE A 488 -4.93 3.78 -14.84
C ILE A 488 -3.54 3.21 -15.16
N GLN A 489 -3.39 1.91 -14.96
CA GLN A 489 -2.23 1.15 -15.42
C GLN A 489 -2.65 0.25 -16.58
N LEU A 490 -2.06 0.44 -17.74
CA LEU A 490 -2.27 -0.38 -18.92
C LEU A 490 -0.96 -1.09 -19.30
N ALA A 491 -1.03 -2.38 -19.57
CA ALA A 491 0.09 -3.16 -20.08
C ALA A 491 -0.33 -3.96 -21.30
N LYS A 492 0.54 -4.01 -22.31
CA LYS A 492 0.41 -4.86 -23.51
C LYS A 492 1.70 -5.62 -23.67
N THR A 493 1.60 -6.92 -23.90
CA THR A 493 2.75 -7.78 -24.08
C THR A 493 2.54 -8.67 -25.29
N PHE A 494 3.61 -8.92 -26.03
CA PHE A 494 3.67 -9.90 -27.10
C PHE A 494 4.89 -10.78 -26.84
N ASN A 495 4.70 -12.10 -26.86
CA ASN A 495 5.74 -13.10 -26.64
C ASN A 495 5.81 -14.09 -27.78
N LEU A 496 7.03 -14.46 -28.14
CA LEU A 496 7.36 -15.59 -28.97
C LEU A 496 8.43 -16.41 -28.26
N ASP A 497 8.06 -17.59 -27.82
CA ASP A 497 8.93 -18.53 -27.14
C ASP A 497 9.17 -19.76 -28.03
N LEU A 498 10.41 -20.19 -28.15
CA LEU A 498 10.82 -21.39 -28.87
C LEU A 498 11.57 -22.31 -27.91
N GLN A 499 11.26 -23.58 -27.93
CA GLN A 499 11.84 -24.59 -27.08
C GLN A 499 12.21 -25.82 -27.85
N LYS A 500 13.29 -26.51 -27.48
CA LYS A 500 13.64 -27.82 -28.02
C LYS A 500 14.36 -28.67 -26.99
N GLN A 501 13.86 -29.89 -26.82
CA GLN A 501 14.52 -30.91 -26.03
C GLN A 501 15.45 -31.70 -26.97
N PHE A 502 16.72 -31.70 -26.63
CA PHE A 502 17.72 -32.65 -27.16
C PHE A 502 17.86 -33.80 -26.15
N ASP A 503 18.69 -34.80 -26.42
CA ASP A 503 18.79 -35.99 -25.57
C ASP A 503 18.91 -35.60 -24.05
N ASN A 504 19.92 -34.82 -23.71
CA ASN A 504 20.21 -34.43 -22.34
C ASN A 504 20.15 -32.91 -22.11
N THR A 505 19.70 -32.15 -23.10
CA THR A 505 19.76 -30.68 -23.03
C THR A 505 18.45 -30.08 -23.51
N SER A 506 17.89 -29.22 -22.70
CA SER A 506 16.78 -28.36 -23.07
C SER A 506 17.33 -27.00 -23.51
N PHE A 507 16.81 -26.50 -24.60
CA PHE A 507 17.13 -25.19 -25.14
C PHE A 507 15.85 -24.38 -25.26
N ALA A 508 15.84 -23.16 -24.74
CA ALA A 508 14.77 -22.22 -24.97
C ALA A 508 15.34 -20.85 -25.40
N ALA A 509 14.61 -20.18 -26.26
CA ALA A 509 14.92 -18.83 -26.70
C ALA A 509 13.63 -18.08 -26.98
N GLY A 510 13.59 -16.78 -26.71
CA GLY A 510 12.38 -16.03 -26.96
C GLY A 510 12.61 -14.54 -27.18
N TYR A 511 11.52 -13.93 -27.63
CA TYR A 511 11.39 -12.51 -27.86
C TYR A 511 10.16 -12.01 -27.14
N GLU A 512 10.32 -10.91 -26.41
CA GLU A 512 9.23 -10.17 -25.78
C GLU A 512 9.21 -8.72 -26.26
N TRP A 513 8.04 -8.21 -26.55
CA TRP A 513 7.76 -6.80 -26.66
C TRP A 513 6.72 -6.41 -25.62
N ARG A 514 6.96 -5.31 -24.91
CA ARG A 514 6.03 -4.81 -23.89
C ARG A 514 5.88 -3.30 -23.99
N GLU A 515 4.65 -2.83 -23.81
CA GLU A 515 4.29 -1.44 -23.67
C GLU A 515 3.50 -1.27 -22.36
N THR A 516 3.97 -0.37 -21.50
CA THR A 516 3.29 -0.03 -20.24
C THR A 516 2.95 1.45 -20.26
N THR A 517 1.71 1.77 -19.87
CA THR A 517 1.23 3.15 -19.76
C THR A 517 0.66 3.36 -18.38
N PHE A 518 1.12 4.38 -17.68
CA PHE A 518 0.48 4.93 -16.50
C PHE A 518 -0.23 6.21 -16.88
N GLU A 519 -1.50 6.32 -16.52
CA GLU A 519 -2.32 7.49 -16.86
C GLU A 519 -2.95 8.06 -15.60
N VAL A 520 -2.90 9.36 -15.46
CA VAL A 520 -3.55 10.15 -14.42
C VAL A 520 -4.70 10.90 -15.05
N ILE A 521 -5.91 10.68 -14.55
CA ILE A 521 -7.11 11.40 -14.96
C ILE A 521 -7.41 12.48 -13.93
N ALA A 522 -7.65 13.71 -14.40
CA ALA A 522 -7.99 14.82 -13.52
C ALA A 522 -9.32 14.59 -12.80
N GLY A 523 -9.37 15.02 -11.55
CA GLY A 523 -10.57 15.06 -10.74
C GLY A 523 -11.53 16.16 -11.16
N GLU A 524 -12.70 16.21 -10.50
CA GLU A 524 -13.62 17.30 -10.69
C GLU A 524 -12.99 18.65 -10.25
N GLN A 525 -13.34 19.73 -10.91
CA GLN A 525 -12.72 21.03 -10.70
C GLN A 525 -12.72 21.47 -9.22
N ALA A 526 -13.81 21.26 -8.50
CA ALA A 526 -13.92 21.62 -7.09
C ALA A 526 -12.95 20.86 -6.17
N SER A 527 -12.43 19.69 -6.60
CA SER A 527 -11.52 18.87 -5.81
C SER A 527 -10.06 19.36 -5.82
N TRP A 528 -9.69 20.25 -6.76
CA TRP A 528 -8.30 20.71 -6.91
C TRP A 528 -8.16 22.23 -7.11
N GLN A 529 -9.21 22.94 -7.47
CA GLN A 529 -9.09 24.38 -7.75
C GLN A 529 -8.97 25.21 -6.49
N VAL A 530 -8.31 26.36 -6.61
CA VAL A 530 -8.35 27.44 -5.63
C VAL A 530 -9.75 28.03 -5.63
N GLY A 531 -10.36 28.13 -4.45
CA GLY A 531 -11.67 28.76 -4.30
C GLY A 531 -11.58 30.28 -4.18
N ASN A 532 -12.75 30.92 -4.13
CA ASN A 532 -12.86 32.38 -4.07
C ASN A 532 -12.83 32.95 -2.62
N SER A 533 -12.76 32.08 -1.61
CA SER A 533 -12.71 32.53 -0.23
C SER A 533 -11.33 33.07 0.09
N THR A 534 -11.28 34.34 0.43
CA THR A 534 -10.09 35.02 0.93
C THR A 534 -10.30 35.30 2.40
N ILE A 535 -9.23 35.41 3.16
CA ILE A 535 -9.30 35.96 4.52
C ILE A 535 -9.71 37.42 4.43
N ALA A 536 -10.30 37.94 5.52
CA ALA A 536 -10.62 39.36 5.67
C ALA A 536 -9.38 40.21 5.30
N ASN A 537 -9.61 41.26 4.48
CA ASN A 537 -8.50 42.06 3.95
C ASN A 537 -7.66 42.62 5.08
N PRO A 538 -6.33 42.51 5.06
CA PRO A 538 -5.46 43.09 6.06
C PRO A 538 -5.62 44.59 6.29
N SER A 539 -5.93 45.32 5.21
CA SER A 539 -6.17 46.76 5.31
C SER A 539 -7.42 47.12 6.12
N ASP A 540 -8.29 46.13 6.30
CA ASP A 540 -9.54 46.33 7.04
C ASP A 540 -9.41 45.90 8.51
N ALA A 541 -8.30 45.23 8.86
CA ALA A 541 -8.00 44.86 10.25
C ALA A 541 -7.62 46.12 11.03
N VAL A 542 -8.23 46.26 12.19
CA VAL A 542 -7.94 47.38 13.14
C VAL A 542 -7.63 46.80 14.51
N ASN A 543 -6.69 47.40 15.23
CA ASN A 543 -6.46 47.10 16.64
C ASN A 543 -7.55 47.63 17.55
N GLY A 544 -7.48 47.33 18.85
CA GLY A 544 -8.42 47.81 19.86
C GLY A 544 -8.58 49.35 19.93
N ASP A 545 -7.63 50.09 19.34
CA ASP A 545 -7.66 51.56 19.23
C ASP A 545 -8.25 52.06 17.90
N GLY A 546 -8.72 51.12 17.02
CA GLY A 546 -9.29 51.45 15.71
C GLY A 546 -8.25 51.86 14.67
N VAL A 547 -6.98 51.55 14.86
CA VAL A 547 -5.89 51.82 13.91
C VAL A 547 -5.68 50.60 13.02
N ALA A 548 -5.59 50.79 11.70
CA ALA A 548 -5.31 49.73 10.76
C ALA A 548 -4.02 48.99 11.10
N VAL A 549 -4.07 47.65 11.08
CA VAL A 549 -2.96 46.78 11.39
C VAL A 549 -2.72 45.84 10.22
N ASP A 550 -1.48 45.36 10.10
CA ASP A 550 -1.08 44.39 9.11
C ASP A 550 -1.52 42.95 9.50
N ALA A 551 -1.08 42.00 8.72
CA ALA A 551 -1.36 40.60 8.96
C ALA A 551 -0.96 40.05 10.31
N TYR A 552 -0.07 40.72 11.02
CA TYR A 552 0.42 40.32 12.31
C TYR A 552 -0.21 41.12 13.48
N GLY A 553 -1.14 42.00 13.17
CA GLY A 553 -1.75 42.89 14.17
C GLY A 553 -0.90 44.12 14.50
N TYR A 554 0.16 44.44 13.71
CA TYR A 554 0.99 45.64 13.89
C TYR A 554 0.46 46.81 13.06
N THR A 555 0.48 47.96 13.59
CA THR A 555 0.25 49.21 12.86
C THR A 555 1.40 49.46 11.88
N GLU A 556 1.16 50.26 10.84
CA GLU A 556 2.21 50.65 9.86
C GLU A 556 3.46 51.21 10.56
N ALA A 557 3.27 51.94 11.66
CA ALA A 557 4.36 52.50 12.44
C ALA A 557 5.15 51.39 13.18
N GLU A 558 4.50 50.39 13.70
CA GLU A 558 5.14 49.26 14.38
C GLU A 558 5.84 48.32 13.39
N SER A 559 5.22 48.02 12.27
CA SER A 559 5.83 47.26 11.20
C SER A 559 7.08 47.90 10.60
N ALA A 560 7.07 49.23 10.48
CA ALA A 560 8.22 50.01 9.98
C ALA A 560 9.39 50.05 10.95
N THR A 561 9.17 49.80 12.22
CA THR A 561 10.20 49.92 13.28
C THR A 561 10.62 48.57 13.88
N ALA A 562 9.88 47.53 13.65
CA ALA A 562 10.21 46.17 14.08
C ALA A 562 11.33 45.59 13.18
N PRO A 563 12.56 45.37 13.67
CA PRO A 563 13.66 44.87 12.82
C PRO A 563 13.39 43.50 12.25
N GLU A 564 12.62 42.71 12.95
CA GLU A 564 12.21 41.34 12.57
C GLU A 564 11.14 41.31 11.50
N TYR A 565 10.41 42.42 11.33
CA TYR A 565 9.31 42.54 10.37
C TYR A 565 9.54 43.61 9.31
N ASN A 566 10.83 43.88 9.03
CA ASN A 566 11.20 44.81 7.96
C ASN A 566 10.79 44.23 6.60
N LEU A 567 9.57 44.52 6.21
CA LEU A 567 8.91 44.06 4.99
C LEU A 567 9.48 44.63 3.69
N THR A 568 10.66 45.25 3.74
CA THR A 568 11.36 45.59 2.51
C THR A 568 11.97 44.32 1.87
N PRO A 569 12.07 44.21 0.53
CA PRO A 569 12.69 43.06 -0.12
C PRO A 569 14.11 42.73 0.37
N ALA A 570 14.81 43.67 0.95
CA ALA A 570 16.13 43.48 1.54
C ALA A 570 16.06 42.94 2.98
N GLY A 571 15.03 43.34 3.75
CA GLY A 571 14.80 42.85 5.12
C GLY A 571 14.30 41.40 5.11
N LEU A 572 13.47 41.04 4.14
CA LEU A 572 12.95 39.68 3.94
C LEU A 572 14.04 38.64 3.61
N LYS A 573 15.15 39.06 3.02
CA LYS A 573 16.29 38.20 2.74
C LYS A 573 17.14 37.85 3.96
N ALA A 574 16.99 38.58 5.03
CA ALA A 574 17.86 38.46 6.20
C ALA A 574 17.27 37.53 7.27
N GLN A 575 16.03 37.12 7.12
CA GLN A 575 15.35 36.31 8.09
C GLN A 575 15.26 34.88 7.63
N GLU A 576 15.27 33.94 8.55
CA GLU A 576 15.29 32.51 8.28
C GLU A 576 14.11 32.07 7.42
N LEU A 577 14.47 31.37 6.36
CA LEU A 577 13.66 31.15 5.17
C LEU A 577 12.40 30.31 5.41
N ASP A 578 12.31 29.51 6.45
CA ASP A 578 11.24 28.56 6.60
C ASP A 578 9.98 29.15 7.23
N GLU A 579 10.11 29.93 8.27
CA GLU A 579 8.97 30.62 8.89
C GLU A 579 8.42 31.74 8.05
N GLN A 580 9.31 32.36 7.32
CA GLN A 580 8.98 33.54 6.54
C GLN A 580 8.64 33.21 5.12
N ARG A 581 8.85 31.98 4.71
CA ARG A 581 8.56 31.62 3.32
C ARG A 581 7.08 31.88 3.01
N GLU A 582 6.19 31.56 3.91
CA GLU A 582 4.77 31.88 3.78
C GLU A 582 4.53 33.40 3.83
N TRP A 583 5.25 34.11 4.64
CA TRP A 583 5.09 35.55 4.86
C TRP A 583 5.93 36.41 3.95
N SER A 584 7.14 36.04 3.61
CA SER A 584 7.93 36.78 2.61
C SER A 584 7.22 36.78 1.27
N GLN A 585 6.47 35.75 1.01
CA GLN A 585 5.64 35.65 -0.18
C GLN A 585 4.39 36.48 -0.04
N ALA A 586 3.75 36.50 1.13
CA ALA A 586 2.65 37.38 1.41
C ALA A 586 3.02 38.88 1.33
N THR A 587 4.27 39.23 1.50
CA THR A 587 4.73 40.61 1.37
C THR A 587 5.26 41.00 -0.01
N ASN A 588 5.61 40.03 -0.85
CA ASN A 588 5.93 40.23 -2.25
C ASN A 588 4.71 40.00 -3.17
N ILE A 589 3.67 39.38 -2.65
CA ILE A 589 2.39 39.15 -3.31
C ILE A 589 1.43 40.21 -2.77
N ASP A 590 0.62 40.77 -3.64
CA ASP A 590 -0.52 41.59 -3.24
C ASP A 590 -1.30 40.79 -2.18
N LEU A 591 -1.33 41.30 -0.94
CA LEU A 591 -1.99 40.64 0.19
C LEU A 591 -3.45 40.26 -0.09
N ALA A 592 -4.07 40.88 -1.08
CA ALA A 592 -5.39 40.52 -1.59
C ALA A 592 -5.42 39.11 -2.25
N THR A 593 -4.27 38.54 -2.60
CA THR A 593 -4.17 37.21 -3.24
C THR A 593 -3.65 36.12 -2.32
N PHE A 594 -3.29 36.42 -1.07
CA PHE A 594 -2.83 35.45 -0.10
C PHE A 594 -3.95 34.47 0.29
N GLN A 595 -3.73 33.19 0.11
CA GLN A 595 -4.70 32.14 0.38
C GLN A 595 -4.18 31.18 1.46
N PRO A 596 -4.47 31.43 2.75
CA PRO A 596 -4.01 30.58 3.85
C PRO A 596 -4.87 29.32 4.03
N PHE A 597 -6.05 29.27 3.39
CA PHE A 597 -6.85 28.06 3.39
C PHE A 597 -6.20 27.01 2.48
N ASN A 598 -6.21 25.76 2.93
CA ASN A 598 -5.77 24.66 2.09
C ASN A 598 -6.63 24.58 0.82
N VAL A 599 -5.97 24.31 -0.30
CA VAL A 599 -6.59 24.22 -1.61
C VAL A 599 -6.89 22.77 -1.96
N GLY A 600 -8.03 22.54 -2.58
CA GLY A 600 -8.49 21.21 -2.96
C GLY A 600 -9.22 20.48 -1.84
N SER A 601 -9.76 19.30 -2.16
CA SER A 601 -10.45 18.43 -1.20
C SER A 601 -9.49 18.03 -0.09
N HIS A 602 -9.84 18.40 1.15
CA HIS A 602 -8.92 18.33 2.27
C HIS A 602 -8.73 16.90 2.76
N GLY A 603 -7.54 16.41 2.60
CA GLY A 603 -7.12 15.03 2.89
C GLY A 603 -6.40 14.42 1.69
N PHE A 604 -7.04 14.45 0.56
CA PHE A 604 -6.48 14.02 -0.72
C PHE A 604 -7.00 14.98 -1.81
N ALA A 605 -6.19 15.96 -2.16
CA ALA A 605 -6.57 16.92 -3.19
C ALA A 605 -6.70 16.23 -4.55
N GLY A 606 -7.74 16.62 -5.31
CA GLY A 606 -7.94 16.04 -6.62
C GLY A 606 -6.80 16.36 -7.60
N PHE A 607 -6.59 15.48 -8.55
CA PHE A 607 -5.59 15.68 -9.61
C PHE A 607 -6.03 16.83 -10.50
N SER A 608 -5.16 17.82 -10.66
CA SER A 608 -5.40 18.92 -11.58
C SER A 608 -5.16 18.49 -13.04
N PRO A 609 -5.70 19.20 -14.04
CA PRO A 609 -5.36 18.96 -15.43
C PRO A 609 -3.86 19.04 -15.75
N ASP A 610 -3.10 19.84 -14.99
CA ASP A 610 -1.64 19.95 -15.14
C ASP A 610 -0.88 18.74 -14.59
N SER A 611 -1.51 18.00 -13.68
CA SER A 611 -0.99 16.74 -13.13
C SER A 611 -1.43 15.52 -13.94
N ALA A 612 -2.44 15.68 -14.80
CA ALA A 612 -3.02 14.63 -15.62
C ALA A 612 -2.17 14.36 -16.87
N GLY A 613 -2.18 13.11 -17.33
CA GLY A 613 -1.47 12.72 -18.54
C GLY A 613 -1.23 11.22 -18.62
N ALA A 614 -0.82 10.77 -19.79
CA ALA A 614 -0.49 9.37 -20.05
C ALA A 614 1.03 9.23 -20.32
N PHE A 615 1.69 8.39 -19.54
CA PHE A 615 3.13 8.19 -19.56
C PHE A 615 3.43 6.77 -20.04
N THR A 616 4.01 6.63 -21.21
CA THR A 616 4.21 5.33 -21.86
C THR A 616 5.68 4.98 -21.99
N ARG A 617 6.00 3.73 -21.68
CA ARG A 617 7.31 3.12 -21.88
C ARG A 617 7.19 1.84 -22.68
N ARG A 618 8.17 1.59 -23.56
CA ARG A 618 8.31 0.35 -24.34
C ARG A 618 9.62 -0.32 -24.02
N ASN A 619 9.61 -1.65 -24.07
CA ASN A 619 10.83 -2.44 -24.06
C ASN A 619 10.76 -3.60 -25.03
N TYR A 620 11.93 -4.06 -25.45
CA TYR A 620 12.15 -5.26 -26.23
C TYR A 620 13.12 -6.15 -25.48
N ALA A 621 12.87 -7.43 -25.46
CA ALA A 621 13.73 -8.38 -24.81
C ALA A 621 14.03 -9.60 -25.70
N LEU A 622 15.23 -10.12 -25.56
CA LEU A 622 15.68 -11.37 -26.13
C LEU A 622 16.29 -12.21 -25.00
N TYR A 623 15.94 -13.50 -24.95
CA TYR A 623 16.54 -14.40 -23.98
C TYR A 623 16.95 -15.72 -24.63
N ILE A 624 17.92 -16.37 -24.00
CA ILE A 624 18.33 -17.75 -24.25
C ILE A 624 18.45 -18.43 -22.89
N ASP A 625 17.92 -19.63 -22.78
CA ASP A 625 18.02 -20.50 -21.61
C ASP A 625 18.43 -21.90 -22.07
N VAL A 626 19.42 -22.47 -21.43
CA VAL A 626 19.97 -23.81 -21.73
C VAL A 626 20.10 -24.58 -20.42
N GLU A 627 19.47 -25.71 -20.32
CA GLU A 627 19.64 -26.65 -19.23
C GLU A 627 20.15 -27.99 -19.76
N SER A 628 21.13 -28.59 -19.09
CA SER A 628 21.75 -29.85 -19.55
C SER A 628 22.00 -30.77 -18.38
N GLN A 629 21.57 -32.03 -18.55
CA GLN A 629 21.93 -33.12 -17.68
C GLN A 629 23.35 -33.59 -18.11
N LEU A 630 24.39 -33.06 -17.44
CA LEU A 630 25.79 -33.34 -17.78
C LEU A 630 26.19 -34.75 -17.42
N THR A 631 25.65 -35.27 -16.32
CA THR A 631 25.76 -36.68 -15.90
C THR A 631 24.39 -37.11 -15.35
N ASP A 632 24.23 -38.40 -15.07
CA ASP A 632 22.99 -38.91 -14.47
C ASP A 632 22.63 -38.18 -13.16
N ASP A 633 23.61 -37.63 -12.48
CA ASP A 633 23.45 -36.97 -11.16
C ASP A 633 23.58 -35.44 -11.20
N LEU A 634 23.97 -34.82 -12.33
CA LEU A 634 24.29 -33.41 -12.39
C LEU A 634 23.54 -32.70 -13.51
N LEU A 635 22.59 -31.85 -13.10
CA LEU A 635 21.90 -30.90 -13.96
C LEU A 635 22.56 -29.52 -13.80
N VAL A 636 22.81 -28.82 -14.90
CA VAL A 636 23.25 -27.42 -14.91
C VAL A 636 22.39 -26.60 -15.85
N GLY A 637 22.14 -25.36 -15.46
CA GLY A 637 21.38 -24.39 -16.27
C GLY A 637 22.11 -23.08 -16.42
N ALA A 638 21.91 -22.41 -17.55
CA ALA A 638 22.42 -21.08 -17.83
C ALA A 638 21.42 -20.29 -18.68
N ALA A 639 21.02 -19.14 -18.20
CA ALA A 639 20.16 -18.22 -18.91
C ALA A 639 20.79 -16.84 -19.05
N VAL A 640 20.51 -16.17 -20.16
CA VAL A 640 20.89 -14.78 -20.43
C VAL A 640 19.71 -14.06 -21.07
N ARG A 641 19.45 -12.85 -20.61
CA ARG A 641 18.42 -11.97 -21.16
C ARG A 641 18.97 -10.58 -21.38
N TYR A 642 18.70 -10.01 -22.53
CA TYR A 642 18.97 -8.64 -22.90
C TYR A 642 17.65 -7.90 -23.10
N GLU A 643 17.53 -6.72 -22.51
CA GLU A 643 16.37 -5.85 -22.65
C GLU A 643 16.79 -4.42 -22.99
N ASP A 644 16.02 -3.76 -23.86
CA ASP A 644 16.22 -2.36 -24.24
C ASP A 644 14.92 -1.58 -23.96
N TYR A 645 15.04 -0.56 -23.13
CA TYR A 645 13.95 0.28 -22.64
C TYR A 645 14.02 1.68 -23.22
N SER A 646 12.88 2.21 -23.66
CA SER A 646 12.80 3.56 -24.26
C SER A 646 13.12 4.71 -23.29
N SER A 647 13.23 4.47 -21.98
CA SER A 647 13.44 5.52 -20.97
C SER A 647 14.87 5.58 -20.42
N PHE A 648 15.51 4.47 -20.14
CA PHE A 648 16.81 4.44 -19.44
C PHE A 648 17.87 3.58 -20.17
N GLY A 649 17.56 2.98 -21.33
CA GLY A 649 18.51 2.20 -22.12
C GLY A 649 18.42 0.69 -21.86
N ASP A 650 19.55 0.01 -21.99
CA ASP A 650 19.62 -1.45 -22.02
C ASP A 650 20.13 -2.06 -20.71
N THR A 651 19.73 -3.31 -20.50
CA THR A 651 20.20 -4.14 -19.39
C THR A 651 20.45 -5.57 -19.88
N ALA A 652 21.39 -6.26 -19.24
CA ALA A 652 21.71 -7.64 -19.53
C ALA A 652 21.82 -8.43 -18.22
N ASN A 653 21.02 -9.50 -18.11
CA ASN A 653 20.95 -10.32 -16.91
C ASN A 653 21.31 -11.76 -17.22
N TYR A 654 21.94 -12.44 -16.26
CA TYR A 654 22.26 -13.85 -16.36
C TYR A 654 21.74 -14.62 -15.14
N LYS A 655 21.60 -15.92 -15.31
CA LYS A 655 21.35 -16.87 -14.24
C LYS A 655 22.12 -18.16 -14.52
N LEU A 656 22.78 -18.68 -13.50
CA LEU A 656 23.39 -20.00 -13.52
C LEU A 656 22.75 -20.84 -12.41
N THR A 657 22.45 -22.08 -12.72
CA THR A 657 21.85 -23.02 -11.78
C THR A 657 22.55 -24.38 -11.83
N LEU A 658 22.52 -25.07 -10.70
CA LEU A 658 22.95 -26.45 -10.62
C LEU A 658 22.05 -27.24 -9.68
N ASN A 659 21.84 -28.53 -10.02
CA ASN A 659 21.28 -29.53 -9.10
C ASN A 659 22.17 -30.76 -9.19
N TYR A 660 22.67 -31.20 -8.04
CA TYR A 660 23.54 -32.35 -7.91
C TYR A 660 22.97 -33.40 -6.98
N GLN A 661 22.55 -34.51 -7.54
CA GLN A 661 22.05 -35.66 -6.81
C GLN A 661 23.21 -36.42 -6.14
N ILE A 662 23.34 -36.30 -4.81
CA ILE A 662 24.38 -36.98 -4.05
C ILE A 662 24.04 -38.46 -3.88
N THR A 663 22.78 -38.73 -3.63
CA THR A 663 22.17 -40.07 -3.54
C THR A 663 20.74 -39.98 -4.06
N ASP A 664 20.08 -41.11 -4.25
CA ASP A 664 18.67 -41.15 -4.68
C ASP A 664 17.73 -40.31 -3.79
N ASN A 665 18.15 -39.98 -2.57
CA ASN A 665 17.33 -39.31 -1.57
C ASN A 665 17.88 -37.92 -1.13
N VAL A 666 19.03 -37.49 -1.65
CA VAL A 666 19.68 -36.25 -1.23
C VAL A 666 20.24 -35.51 -2.43
N ALA A 667 19.79 -34.30 -2.64
CA ALA A 667 20.29 -33.40 -3.66
C ALA A 667 20.79 -32.08 -3.09
N LEU A 668 21.82 -31.52 -3.71
CA LEU A 668 22.26 -30.14 -3.53
C LEU A 668 21.85 -29.32 -4.71
N ARG A 669 21.29 -28.13 -4.44
CA ARG A 669 20.98 -27.14 -5.48
C ARG A 669 21.68 -25.82 -5.22
N GLY A 670 21.89 -25.05 -6.26
CA GLY A 670 22.49 -23.73 -6.13
C GLY A 670 22.21 -22.85 -7.34
N SER A 671 22.11 -21.57 -7.11
CA SER A 671 21.92 -20.57 -8.15
C SER A 671 22.72 -19.31 -7.89
N THR A 672 23.06 -18.60 -8.94
CA THR A 672 23.48 -17.21 -8.92
C THR A 672 22.85 -16.49 -10.10
N SER A 673 22.39 -15.28 -9.88
CA SER A 673 21.73 -14.48 -10.91
C SER A 673 21.91 -12.99 -10.70
N THR A 674 21.83 -12.23 -11.79
CA THR A 674 21.58 -10.80 -11.75
C THR A 674 20.12 -10.52 -12.06
N GLY A 675 19.61 -9.42 -11.56
CA GLY A 675 18.27 -8.96 -11.81
C GLY A 675 18.19 -7.44 -11.82
N PHE A 676 17.04 -6.93 -12.17
CA PHE A 676 16.78 -5.50 -12.11
C PHE A 676 15.29 -5.22 -11.96
N ARG A 677 14.99 -4.03 -11.45
CA ARG A 677 13.64 -3.49 -11.43
C ARG A 677 13.63 -2.11 -12.10
N ALA A 678 12.86 -2.00 -13.17
CA ALA A 678 12.68 -0.73 -13.84
C ALA A 678 11.77 0.20 -13.00
N PRO A 679 12.10 1.51 -12.84
CA PRO A 679 11.18 2.46 -12.23
C PRO A 679 9.84 2.41 -12.95
N THR A 680 8.72 2.44 -12.22
CA THR A 680 7.41 2.46 -12.88
C THR A 680 7.14 3.82 -13.49
N GLN A 681 6.24 3.89 -14.46
CA GLN A 681 5.84 5.18 -15.03
C GLN A 681 5.08 6.03 -13.99
N GLY A 682 4.42 5.37 -13.03
CA GLY A 682 3.81 6.03 -11.88
C GLY A 682 4.87 6.70 -10.99
N GLN A 683 5.86 5.94 -10.52
CA GLN A 683 6.95 6.47 -9.68
C GLN A 683 7.71 7.64 -10.36
N ALA A 684 7.92 7.55 -11.67
CA ALA A 684 8.66 8.58 -12.41
C ALA A 684 7.87 9.87 -12.67
N ASN A 685 6.52 9.82 -12.70
CA ASN A 685 5.73 10.93 -13.25
C ASN A 685 4.59 11.40 -12.33
N VAL A 686 4.29 10.70 -11.25
CA VAL A 686 3.15 11.02 -10.39
C VAL A 686 3.29 12.40 -9.75
N VAL A 687 2.17 13.13 -9.70
CA VAL A 687 1.99 14.30 -8.85
C VAL A 687 0.81 14.01 -7.94
N ASN A 688 1.05 14.02 -6.64
CA ASN A 688 0.04 13.70 -5.64
C ASN A 688 0.19 14.60 -4.41
N THR A 689 -0.93 14.92 -3.76
CA THR A 689 -0.93 15.71 -2.53
C THR A 689 -1.57 14.90 -1.41
N GLN A 690 -0.83 14.66 -0.35
CA GLN A 690 -1.25 13.82 0.76
C GLN A 690 -1.23 14.57 2.09
N THR A 691 -2.05 14.11 3.03
CA THR A 691 -1.93 14.51 4.42
C THR A 691 -0.83 13.70 5.09
N THR A 692 0.09 14.37 5.73
CA THR A 692 1.20 13.77 6.49
C THR A 692 1.29 14.37 7.89
N LEU A 693 2.01 13.71 8.78
CA LEU A 693 2.35 14.22 10.10
C LEU A 693 3.76 14.82 10.08
N VAL A 694 3.88 16.07 10.51
CA VAL A 694 5.14 16.74 10.71
C VAL A 694 5.09 17.35 12.10
N ASP A 695 6.05 17.01 12.97
CA ASP A 695 6.13 17.49 14.37
C ASP A 695 4.81 17.36 15.15
N GLY A 696 4.08 16.25 14.92
CA GLY A 696 2.80 16.00 15.58
C GLY A 696 1.61 16.78 15.03
N GLN A 697 1.78 17.53 13.97
CA GLN A 697 0.73 18.25 13.28
C GLN A 697 0.41 17.62 11.91
N LEU A 698 -0.88 17.48 11.62
CA LEU A 698 -1.30 17.05 10.29
C LEU A 698 -1.10 18.21 9.30
N THR A 699 -0.26 18.00 8.29
CA THR A 699 0.06 18.96 7.21
C THR A 699 -0.16 18.33 5.85
N GLN A 700 0.10 19.07 4.79
CA GLN A 700 0.07 18.55 3.42
C GLN A 700 1.49 18.45 2.86
N ALA A 701 1.80 17.32 2.23
CA ALA A 701 3.00 17.11 1.45
C ALA A 701 2.64 16.81 0.01
N GLN A 702 3.43 17.31 -0.93
CA GLN A 702 3.23 17.05 -2.36
C GLN A 702 4.34 16.15 -2.90
N THR A 703 3.94 15.03 -3.49
CA THR A 703 4.84 14.17 -4.27
C THR A 703 4.99 14.73 -5.66
N LEU A 704 6.23 14.90 -6.10
CA LEU A 704 6.57 15.50 -7.40
C LEU A 704 7.56 14.61 -8.16
N PRO A 705 7.53 14.61 -9.51
CA PRO A 705 8.56 13.94 -10.32
C PRO A 705 9.96 14.51 -10.04
N SER A 706 10.94 13.65 -9.79
CA SER A 706 12.31 14.04 -9.47
C SER A 706 12.97 14.94 -10.52
N PHE A 707 12.73 14.69 -11.80
CA PHE A 707 13.26 15.52 -12.89
C PHE A 707 12.73 16.95 -12.88
N LYS A 708 11.51 17.19 -12.37
CA LYS A 708 10.94 18.53 -12.20
C LYS A 708 11.57 19.30 -11.04
N LEU A 709 12.19 18.58 -10.11
CA LEU A 709 12.94 19.15 -8.99
C LEU A 709 14.42 19.41 -9.30
N GLY A 710 14.88 18.95 -10.47
CA GLY A 710 16.28 19.02 -10.85
C GLY A 710 17.15 17.90 -10.29
N GLU A 711 16.52 16.85 -9.73
CA GLU A 711 17.21 15.68 -9.15
C GLU A 711 17.53 14.59 -10.20
N GLY A 712 17.11 14.78 -11.45
CA GLY A 712 17.36 13.86 -12.56
C GLY A 712 16.24 12.80 -12.72
N ASP A 713 16.46 11.91 -13.71
CA ASP A 713 15.55 10.81 -14.01
C ASP A 713 15.90 9.58 -13.15
N LEU A 714 14.86 8.86 -12.72
CA LEU A 714 15.03 7.59 -12.01
C LEU A 714 15.76 6.56 -12.87
N GLN A 715 16.72 5.87 -12.25
CA GLN A 715 17.44 4.76 -12.84
C GLN A 715 16.87 3.41 -12.38
N PRO A 716 17.08 2.32 -13.10
CA PRO A 716 16.70 1.00 -12.62
C PRO A 716 17.44 0.64 -11.33
N GLU A 717 16.78 -0.13 -10.46
CA GLU A 717 17.49 -0.87 -9.41
C GLU A 717 18.17 -2.08 -10.04
N GLU A 718 19.36 -2.41 -9.58
CA GLU A 718 20.08 -3.61 -10.00
C GLU A 718 20.20 -4.58 -8.82
N SER A 719 20.22 -5.89 -9.11
CA SER A 719 20.38 -6.89 -8.07
C SER A 719 21.36 -7.99 -8.46
N GLU A 720 22.06 -8.47 -7.43
CA GLU A 720 22.82 -9.72 -7.49
C GLU A 720 22.28 -10.66 -6.42
N SER A 721 22.08 -11.92 -6.78
CA SER A 721 21.59 -12.92 -5.86
C SER A 721 22.32 -14.25 -6.00
N TYR A 722 22.44 -14.96 -4.87
CA TYR A 722 22.88 -16.35 -4.85
C TYR A 722 22.09 -17.14 -3.82
N ALA A 723 21.87 -18.42 -4.14
CA ALA A 723 21.18 -19.35 -3.26
C ALA A 723 21.88 -20.72 -3.24
N PHE A 724 21.79 -21.38 -2.10
CA PHE A 724 22.24 -22.75 -1.90
C PHE A 724 21.20 -23.54 -1.14
N GLY A 725 20.83 -24.71 -1.64
CA GLY A 725 19.81 -25.52 -1.05
C GLY A 725 20.20 -26.99 -0.89
N LEU A 726 19.57 -27.65 0.05
CA LEU A 726 19.61 -29.08 0.32
C LEU A 726 18.18 -29.62 0.22
N VAL A 727 18.01 -30.65 -0.57
CA VAL A 727 16.75 -31.39 -0.70
C VAL A 727 16.97 -32.81 -0.19
N MET A 728 16.10 -33.28 0.68
CA MET A 728 16.18 -34.63 1.26
C MET A 728 14.81 -35.30 1.27
N ALA A 729 14.78 -36.56 0.80
CA ALA A 729 13.64 -37.46 0.94
C ALA A 729 14.02 -38.62 1.87
N LEU A 730 13.47 -38.62 3.09
CA LEU A 730 13.81 -39.61 4.15
C LEU A 730 12.59 -40.49 4.44
N GLY A 731 12.31 -41.43 3.57
CA GLY A 731 11.06 -42.21 3.60
C GLY A 731 9.89 -41.34 3.20
N ASP A 732 8.91 -41.19 4.09
CA ASP A 732 7.72 -40.36 3.87
C ASP A 732 7.93 -38.88 4.30
N VAL A 733 9.15 -38.49 4.69
CA VAL A 733 9.50 -37.12 5.07
C VAL A 733 10.29 -36.46 3.96
N GLU A 734 9.79 -35.35 3.45
CA GLU A 734 10.52 -34.48 2.50
C GLU A 734 10.97 -33.20 3.23
N ILE A 735 12.21 -32.79 2.98
CA ILE A 735 12.80 -31.59 3.59
C ILE A 735 13.55 -30.80 2.53
N THR A 736 13.26 -29.51 2.43
CA THR A 736 14.08 -28.55 1.69
C THR A 736 14.63 -27.50 2.66
N ALA A 737 15.88 -27.11 2.48
CA ALA A 737 16.51 -26.05 3.25
C ALA A 737 17.36 -25.19 2.31
N ASP A 738 17.00 -23.93 2.13
CA ASP A 738 17.59 -23.02 1.15
C ASP A 738 18.09 -21.75 1.83
N TYR A 739 19.36 -21.45 1.72
CA TYR A 739 19.93 -20.15 2.06
C TYR A 739 19.89 -19.24 0.83
N PHE A 740 19.62 -17.97 1.04
CA PHE A 740 19.66 -16.95 0.00
C PHE A 740 20.32 -15.68 0.48
N ASN A 741 20.92 -14.93 -0.46
CA ASN A 741 21.37 -13.57 -0.27
C ASN A 741 21.02 -12.77 -1.52
N ILE A 742 20.46 -11.59 -1.34
CA ILE A 742 20.02 -10.69 -2.41
C ILE A 742 20.56 -9.29 -2.08
N GLU A 743 21.49 -8.81 -2.86
CA GLU A 743 21.92 -7.41 -2.82
C GLU A 743 21.14 -6.62 -3.87
N VAL A 744 20.57 -5.47 -3.48
CA VAL A 744 19.91 -4.55 -4.39
C VAL A 744 20.55 -3.18 -4.26
N THR A 745 21.07 -2.68 -5.36
CA THR A 745 21.69 -1.35 -5.44
C THR A 745 20.75 -0.34 -6.07
N ASP A 746 20.97 0.93 -5.75
CA ASP A 746 20.21 2.06 -6.30
C ASP A 746 18.71 1.91 -6.07
N ARG A 747 18.28 1.51 -4.82
CA ARG A 747 16.87 1.31 -4.47
C ARG A 747 16.04 2.56 -4.73
N ILE A 748 14.95 2.40 -5.49
CA ILE A 748 13.96 3.46 -5.73
C ILE A 748 13.08 3.59 -4.49
N ALA A 749 13.19 4.72 -3.83
CA ALA A 749 12.43 5.02 -2.63
C ALA A 749 11.79 6.40 -2.71
N LEU A 750 10.66 6.55 -2.03
CA LEU A 750 10.07 7.85 -1.78
C LEU A 750 10.88 8.54 -0.68
N THR A 751 11.33 9.79 -0.89
CA THR A 751 12.06 10.54 0.13
C THR A 751 11.22 10.82 1.35
N SER A 752 11.84 11.18 2.46
CA SER A 752 11.13 11.79 3.59
C SER A 752 10.56 13.15 3.17
N ASN A 753 9.44 13.55 3.81
CA ASN A 753 8.87 14.87 3.58
C ASN A 753 9.83 15.95 4.07
N ALA A 754 10.09 16.94 3.24
CA ALA A 754 10.98 18.05 3.55
C ALA A 754 10.53 19.35 2.87
N ALA A 755 10.89 20.48 3.44
CA ALA A 755 10.71 21.76 2.80
C ALA A 755 11.58 21.84 1.53
N PRO A 756 11.05 22.32 0.38
CA PRO A 756 11.84 22.41 -0.84
C PRO A 756 12.97 23.40 -0.70
N THR A 757 14.14 23.04 -1.20
CA THR A 757 15.32 23.93 -1.28
C THR A 757 15.10 25.04 -2.31
N ALA A 758 15.85 26.14 -2.23
CA ALA A 758 15.79 27.21 -3.21
C ALA A 758 16.13 26.73 -4.64
N GLY A 759 17.00 25.72 -4.78
CA GLY A 759 17.31 25.09 -6.06
C GLY A 759 16.11 24.34 -6.65
N GLN A 760 15.44 23.53 -5.82
CA GLN A 760 14.24 22.81 -6.19
C GLN A 760 13.10 23.76 -6.56
N ILE A 761 12.88 24.83 -5.79
CA ILE A 761 11.89 25.88 -6.15
C ILE A 761 12.19 26.46 -7.53
N THR A 762 13.45 26.78 -7.81
CA THR A 762 13.86 27.30 -9.14
C THR A 762 13.56 26.28 -10.24
N SER A 763 13.88 25.01 -10.03
CA SER A 763 13.61 23.93 -11.00
C SER A 763 12.11 23.72 -11.23
N MET A 764 11.33 23.66 -10.14
CA MET A 764 9.86 23.55 -10.19
C MET A 764 9.23 24.70 -10.96
N THR A 765 9.66 25.95 -10.69
CA THR A 765 9.18 27.13 -11.41
C THR A 765 9.52 27.05 -12.91
N ALA A 766 10.73 26.62 -13.25
CA ALA A 766 11.15 26.40 -14.63
C ALA A 766 10.37 25.24 -15.31
N ALA A 767 9.98 24.24 -14.56
CA ALA A 767 9.14 23.12 -15.01
C ALA A 767 7.65 23.44 -15.09
N GLY A 768 7.24 24.69 -14.74
CA GLY A 768 5.86 25.15 -14.81
C GLY A 768 4.96 24.64 -13.69
N ILE A 769 5.52 24.23 -12.53
CA ILE A 769 4.74 23.90 -11.33
C ILE A 769 4.15 25.20 -10.76
N PRO A 770 2.81 25.32 -10.70
CA PRO A 770 2.17 26.51 -10.17
C PRO A 770 2.49 26.69 -8.68
N ASN A 771 2.76 27.89 -8.26
CA ASN A 771 2.99 28.27 -6.86
C ASN A 771 4.07 27.41 -6.18
N ALA A 772 5.11 27.02 -6.91
CA ALA A 772 6.20 26.18 -6.41
C ALA A 772 6.85 26.74 -5.13
N GLU A 773 6.84 28.06 -5.00
CA GLU A 773 7.34 28.78 -3.84
C GLU A 773 6.43 28.67 -2.60
N LEU A 774 5.17 28.25 -2.77
CA LEU A 774 4.19 28.11 -1.67
C LEU A 774 4.11 26.68 -1.12
N LEU A 775 4.86 25.74 -1.69
CA LEU A 775 4.86 24.35 -1.24
C LEU A 775 5.60 24.22 0.08
N GLY A 776 4.88 23.90 1.16
CA GLY A 776 5.44 23.72 2.49
C GLY A 776 6.30 22.47 2.62
N GLN A 777 5.80 21.34 2.14
CA GLN A 777 6.48 20.03 2.19
C GLN A 777 6.42 19.36 0.82
N ILE A 778 7.52 18.75 0.42
CA ILE A 778 7.59 17.91 -0.78
C ILE A 778 8.27 16.59 -0.47
N ASN A 779 7.97 15.59 -1.27
CA ASN A 779 8.74 14.37 -1.42
C ASN A 779 8.81 13.97 -2.90
N TYR A 780 9.67 13.04 -3.22
CA TYR A 780 9.87 12.55 -4.59
C TYR A 780 10.54 11.18 -4.57
N PHE A 781 10.42 10.46 -5.67
CA PHE A 781 11.14 9.21 -5.84
C PHE A 781 12.59 9.47 -6.23
N THR A 782 13.51 8.71 -5.65
CA THR A 782 14.95 8.80 -5.95
C THR A 782 15.61 7.44 -5.75
N ASN A 783 16.75 7.23 -6.39
CA ASN A 783 17.64 6.11 -6.11
C ASN A 783 18.56 6.52 -4.95
N ASP A 784 18.26 6.08 -3.72
CA ASP A 784 18.83 6.71 -2.51
C ASP A 784 19.71 5.79 -1.65
N PHE A 785 19.54 4.46 -1.72
CA PHE A 785 20.29 3.53 -0.88
C PHE A 785 20.40 2.14 -1.49
N ASN A 786 21.22 1.29 -0.87
CA ASN A 786 21.32 -0.13 -1.20
C ASN A 786 20.74 -0.98 -0.08
N THR A 787 20.31 -2.20 -0.38
CA THR A 787 19.92 -3.19 0.62
C THR A 787 20.61 -4.51 0.38
N GLU A 788 20.97 -5.18 1.46
CA GLU A 788 21.37 -6.58 1.46
C GLU A 788 20.35 -7.35 2.29
N THR A 789 19.73 -8.36 1.69
CA THR A 789 18.75 -9.24 2.34
C THR A 789 19.25 -10.66 2.29
N GLU A 790 19.46 -11.28 3.43
CA GLU A 790 19.85 -12.68 3.53
C GLU A 790 18.85 -13.49 4.36
N GLY A 791 18.80 -14.79 4.13
CA GLY A 791 17.88 -15.63 4.90
C GLY A 791 17.99 -17.13 4.63
N VAL A 792 17.17 -17.86 5.36
CA VAL A 792 17.03 -19.32 5.24
C VAL A 792 15.55 -19.67 5.20
N ASP A 793 15.18 -20.44 4.20
CA ASP A 793 13.86 -21.06 4.10
C ASP A 793 13.99 -22.58 4.36
N ILE A 794 13.16 -23.12 5.26
CA ILE A 794 13.09 -24.56 5.51
C ILE A 794 11.63 -24.98 5.34
N VAL A 795 11.40 -25.99 4.50
CA VAL A 795 10.08 -26.63 4.38
C VAL A 795 10.24 -28.12 4.64
N ALA A 796 9.35 -28.67 5.45
CA ALA A 796 9.31 -30.09 5.73
C ALA A 796 7.88 -30.60 5.66
N THR A 797 7.63 -31.69 4.95
CA THR A 797 6.33 -32.35 4.81
C THR A 797 6.43 -33.80 5.23
N TYR A 798 5.34 -34.31 5.81
CA TYR A 798 5.24 -35.70 6.25
C TYR A 798 3.80 -36.19 6.17
N GLY A 799 3.55 -37.20 5.37
CA GLY A 799 2.25 -37.86 5.28
C GLY A 799 2.28 -39.22 5.97
N ALA A 800 1.25 -39.57 6.73
CA ALA A 800 1.12 -40.86 7.40
C ALA A 800 -0.32 -41.20 7.75
N ASP A 801 -0.63 -42.48 7.83
CA ASP A 801 -1.91 -42.96 8.36
C ASP A 801 -1.86 -42.95 9.90
N LEU A 802 -2.36 -41.87 10.49
CA LEU A 802 -2.41 -41.68 11.93
C LEU A 802 -3.84 -41.39 12.41
N PHE A 803 -4.11 -41.57 13.68
CA PHE A 803 -5.40 -41.29 14.33
C PHE A 803 -6.63 -41.91 13.64
N GLY A 804 -6.43 -42.94 12.81
CA GLY A 804 -7.51 -43.66 12.11
C GLY A 804 -7.91 -43.02 10.79
N GLY A 805 -7.10 -42.19 10.21
CA GLY A 805 -7.27 -41.55 8.91
C GLY A 805 -5.92 -41.13 8.32
N SER A 806 -5.91 -40.44 7.20
CA SER A 806 -4.73 -39.83 6.62
C SER A 806 -4.38 -38.54 7.35
N THR A 807 -3.12 -38.38 7.70
CA THR A 807 -2.60 -37.21 8.39
C THR A 807 -1.43 -36.63 7.61
N ASP A 808 -1.55 -35.36 7.25
CA ASP A 808 -0.47 -34.61 6.59
C ASP A 808 0.04 -33.52 7.52
N PHE A 809 1.34 -33.50 7.72
CA PHE A 809 2.05 -32.46 8.45
C PHE A 809 2.89 -31.64 7.50
N SER A 810 2.83 -30.33 7.66
CA SER A 810 3.70 -29.39 6.95
C SER A 810 4.28 -28.40 7.96
N MET A 811 5.57 -28.17 7.87
CA MET A 811 6.28 -27.14 8.61
C MET A 811 7.04 -26.27 7.62
N ALA A 812 6.83 -24.97 7.70
CA ALA A 812 7.61 -23.99 6.94
C ALA A 812 8.21 -22.97 7.91
N TYR A 813 9.49 -22.68 7.75
CA TYR A 813 10.23 -21.72 8.54
C TYR A 813 11.00 -20.79 7.62
N ASN A 814 10.98 -19.52 7.94
CA ASN A 814 11.77 -18.49 7.28
C ASN A 814 12.53 -17.67 8.32
N TRP A 815 13.80 -17.44 8.06
CA TRP A 815 14.58 -16.38 8.65
C TRP A 815 15.00 -15.42 7.56
N THR A 816 14.76 -14.13 7.76
CA THR A 816 15.14 -13.07 6.81
C THR A 816 15.67 -11.88 7.58
N ASP A 817 16.84 -11.37 7.20
CA ASP A 817 17.45 -10.16 7.74
C ASP A 817 17.77 -9.22 6.58
N THR A 818 17.33 -7.97 6.70
CA THR A 818 17.57 -6.93 5.69
C THR A 818 18.37 -5.80 6.29
N LYS A 819 19.42 -5.35 5.61
CA LYS A 819 20.25 -4.23 6.01
C LYS A 819 20.32 -3.17 4.92
N VAL A 820 20.22 -1.92 5.33
CA VAL A 820 20.39 -0.75 4.47
C VAL A 820 21.85 -0.31 4.49
N SER A 821 22.41 -0.06 3.32
CA SER A 821 23.76 0.49 3.16
C SER A 821 23.75 1.65 2.18
N ASN A 822 24.79 2.45 2.18
CA ASN A 822 24.90 3.64 1.33
C ASN A 822 23.67 4.56 1.43
N GLN A 823 23.15 4.73 2.66
CA GLN A 823 22.01 5.61 2.91
C GLN A 823 22.29 7.03 2.40
N GLY A 824 21.45 7.52 1.51
CA GLY A 824 21.47 8.90 1.03
C GLY A 824 20.86 9.87 2.04
N SER A 825 21.00 11.15 1.77
CA SER A 825 20.49 12.21 2.66
C SER A 825 18.96 12.36 2.65
N SER A 826 18.28 11.73 1.69
CA SER A 826 16.83 11.84 1.49
C SER A 826 16.04 10.79 2.27
N THR A 827 16.72 9.81 2.86
CA THR A 827 16.13 8.74 3.67
C THR A 827 16.49 8.95 5.14
N SER A 828 15.49 9.09 6.01
CA SER A 828 15.71 9.29 7.46
C SER A 828 16.08 7.96 8.16
N ASP A 829 16.75 8.07 9.32
CA ASP A 829 17.07 6.90 10.17
C ASP A 829 15.82 6.13 10.60
N PHE A 830 14.70 6.83 10.83
CA PHE A 830 13.41 6.20 11.12
C PHE A 830 12.92 5.34 9.95
N LYS A 831 13.10 5.81 8.71
CA LYS A 831 12.75 5.04 7.53
C LYS A 831 13.67 3.84 7.35
N VAL A 832 14.96 3.98 7.64
CA VAL A 832 15.91 2.84 7.65
C VAL A 832 15.47 1.79 8.67
N LYS A 833 15.19 2.18 9.92
CA LYS A 833 14.70 1.25 10.95
C LYS A 833 13.43 0.50 10.50
N ARG A 834 12.51 1.19 9.84
CA ARG A 834 11.31 0.54 9.29
C ARG A 834 11.61 -0.45 8.18
N LEU A 835 12.59 -0.18 7.33
CA LEU A 835 13.02 -1.11 6.27
C LEU A 835 13.67 -2.37 6.84
N GLU A 836 14.45 -2.22 7.91
CA GLU A 836 15.22 -3.30 8.51
C GLU A 836 14.41 -4.13 9.52
N GLU A 837 13.50 -3.49 10.30
CA GLU A 837 12.93 -4.11 11.49
C GLU A 837 11.38 -4.20 11.47
N SER A 838 10.66 -3.67 10.46
CA SER A 838 9.19 -3.70 10.48
C SER A 838 8.57 -5.06 10.15
N LEU A 839 9.35 -6.00 9.67
CA LEU A 839 8.94 -7.38 9.45
C LEU A 839 9.64 -8.30 10.45
N PRO A 840 8.96 -9.35 10.95
CA PRO A 840 9.59 -10.33 11.82
C PRO A 840 10.75 -11.04 11.12
N ASN A 841 11.93 -11.09 11.77
CA ASN A 841 13.08 -11.79 11.21
C ASN A 841 12.85 -13.30 11.13
N HIS A 842 12.16 -13.89 12.12
CA HIS A 842 11.80 -15.30 12.11
C HIS A 842 10.30 -15.48 11.99
N ARG A 843 9.89 -16.31 11.03
CA ARG A 843 8.51 -16.75 10.87
C ARG A 843 8.45 -18.26 10.73
N ALA A 844 7.46 -18.87 11.33
CA ALA A 844 7.23 -20.30 11.17
C ALA A 844 5.74 -20.60 11.08
N THR A 845 5.39 -21.59 10.28
CA THR A 845 4.06 -22.19 10.27
C THR A 845 4.18 -23.69 10.49
N PHE A 846 3.29 -24.23 11.29
CA PHE A 846 3.12 -25.66 11.44
C PHE A 846 1.67 -26.01 11.16
N THR A 847 1.44 -26.85 10.17
CA THR A 847 0.10 -27.25 9.73
C THR A 847 -0.07 -28.76 9.96
N MET A 848 -1.22 -29.15 10.46
CA MET A 848 -1.70 -30.53 10.50
C MET A 848 -3.06 -30.58 9.79
N ALA A 849 -3.14 -31.36 8.73
CA ALA A 849 -4.37 -31.73 8.08
C ALA A 849 -4.68 -33.20 8.40
N GLN A 850 -5.90 -33.47 8.78
CA GLN A 850 -6.36 -34.80 9.13
C GLN A 850 -7.61 -35.12 8.33
N ASP A 851 -7.62 -36.22 7.64
CA ASP A 851 -8.78 -36.71 6.92
C ASP A 851 -9.27 -38.04 7.50
N TRP A 852 -10.54 -38.09 7.83
CA TRP A 852 -11.28 -39.29 8.18
C TRP A 852 -12.40 -39.50 7.16
N ASP A 853 -13.00 -40.68 7.14
CA ASP A 853 -14.14 -40.94 6.27
C ASP A 853 -15.32 -39.97 6.57
N GLY A 854 -15.43 -38.94 5.73
CA GLY A 854 -16.50 -37.92 5.83
C GLY A 854 -16.23 -36.78 6.82
N ILE A 855 -15.09 -36.71 7.49
CA ILE A 855 -14.70 -35.59 8.36
C ILE A 855 -13.26 -35.24 8.04
N SER A 856 -12.97 -33.95 7.85
CA SER A 856 -11.60 -33.45 7.79
C SER A 856 -11.38 -32.31 8.79
N ALA A 857 -10.19 -32.24 9.33
CA ALA A 857 -9.78 -31.22 10.29
C ALA A 857 -8.43 -30.60 9.85
N PHE A 858 -8.33 -29.31 10.02
CA PHE A 858 -7.14 -28.52 9.71
C PHE A 858 -6.78 -27.69 10.95
N VAL A 859 -5.52 -27.67 11.31
CA VAL A 859 -4.97 -26.78 12.35
C VAL A 859 -3.64 -26.23 11.86
N ARG A 860 -3.50 -24.91 11.91
CA ARG A 860 -2.24 -24.21 11.59
C ARG A 860 -1.84 -23.33 12.76
N THR A 861 -0.59 -23.44 13.17
CA THR A 861 0.03 -22.54 14.14
C THR A 861 1.02 -21.64 13.41
N ASN A 862 0.89 -20.34 13.57
CA ASN A 862 1.76 -19.34 12.99
C ASN A 862 2.57 -18.68 14.11
N TYR A 863 3.88 -18.61 13.97
CA TYR A 863 4.80 -17.87 14.82
C TYR A 863 5.31 -16.63 14.08
N PHE A 864 5.28 -15.51 14.75
CA PHE A 864 5.85 -14.23 14.34
C PHE A 864 6.85 -13.79 15.42
N ASP A 865 8.07 -13.49 15.02
CA ASP A 865 9.11 -12.98 15.92
C ASP A 865 8.88 -11.51 16.27
N GLU A 866 9.72 -10.94 17.09
CA GLU A 866 9.76 -9.51 17.42
C GLU A 866 9.87 -8.68 16.13
N TYR A 867 9.25 -7.50 16.13
CA TYR A 867 9.29 -6.58 14.99
C TYR A 867 9.07 -5.14 15.47
N TYR A 868 9.46 -4.17 14.64
CA TYR A 868 9.22 -2.76 14.94
C TYR A 868 7.83 -2.35 14.45
N ALA A 869 6.88 -2.24 15.39
CA ALA A 869 5.52 -1.78 15.13
C ALA A 869 5.47 -0.25 15.02
N VAL A 870 4.72 0.27 14.04
CA VAL A 870 4.66 1.71 13.75
C VAL A 870 3.23 2.23 13.78
N HIS A 871 3.07 3.50 14.22
CA HIS A 871 1.82 4.22 14.20
C HIS A 871 1.92 5.45 13.27
N ALA A 872 1.14 5.44 12.21
CA ALA A 872 1.00 6.52 11.21
C ALA A 872 2.32 7.05 10.62
N ASN A 873 3.33 6.19 10.45
CA ASN A 873 4.65 6.57 9.96
C ASN A 873 5.39 7.61 10.83
N TRP A 874 5.01 7.74 12.08
CA TRP A 874 5.49 8.79 12.96
C TRP A 874 6.32 8.26 14.13
N PHE A 875 5.79 7.32 14.89
CA PHE A 875 6.50 6.68 16.00
C PHE A 875 6.20 5.19 16.02
N GLY A 876 7.00 4.43 16.72
CA GLY A 876 6.84 2.99 16.85
C GLY A 876 7.49 2.45 18.12
N THR A 877 7.27 1.17 18.33
CA THR A 877 7.85 0.40 19.43
C THR A 877 8.29 -0.96 18.95
N ASP A 878 9.23 -1.57 19.65
CA ASP A 878 9.56 -2.96 19.44
C ASP A 878 8.41 -3.82 20.03
N ALA A 879 7.74 -4.57 19.16
CA ALA A 879 6.63 -5.44 19.49
C ALA A 879 7.12 -6.84 19.86
N ASP A 880 6.47 -7.46 20.83
CA ASP A 880 6.79 -8.83 21.27
C ASP A 880 6.42 -9.86 20.19
N SER A 881 7.07 -11.02 20.24
CA SER A 881 6.74 -12.17 19.42
C SER A 881 5.32 -12.68 19.69
N ALA A 882 4.64 -13.20 18.66
CA ALA A 882 3.27 -13.66 18.76
C ALA A 882 3.06 -15.05 18.13
N VAL A 883 2.05 -15.75 18.64
CA VAL A 883 1.60 -17.04 18.10
C VAL A 883 0.11 -16.98 17.85
N THR A 884 -0.30 -17.24 16.60
CA THR A 884 -1.72 -17.40 16.27
C THR A 884 -2.03 -18.84 15.85
N VAL A 885 -3.26 -19.25 16.04
CA VAL A 885 -3.73 -20.58 15.64
C VAL A 885 -4.98 -20.43 14.78
N ASP A 886 -4.97 -21.08 13.63
CA ASP A 886 -6.11 -21.19 12.72
C ASP A 886 -6.61 -22.63 12.75
N ALA A 887 -7.93 -22.83 12.65
CA ALA A 887 -8.51 -24.17 12.64
C ALA A 887 -9.79 -24.22 11.79
N GLU A 888 -10.00 -25.35 11.11
CA GLU A 888 -11.25 -25.65 10.41
C GLU A 888 -11.64 -27.11 10.66
N LEU A 889 -12.91 -27.35 10.86
CA LEU A 889 -13.51 -28.69 10.88
C LEU A 889 -14.57 -28.76 9.76
N THR A 890 -14.42 -29.71 8.87
CA THR A 890 -15.31 -29.94 7.73
C THR A 890 -16.02 -31.27 7.91
N TYR A 891 -17.34 -31.30 7.67
CA TYR A 891 -18.15 -32.50 7.65
C TYR A 891 -18.80 -32.66 6.27
N SER A 892 -18.58 -33.82 5.64
CA SER A 892 -19.19 -34.22 4.38
C SER A 892 -20.60 -34.72 4.63
N LEU A 893 -21.62 -33.94 4.26
CA LEU A 893 -23.04 -34.31 4.38
C LEU A 893 -23.40 -35.39 3.35
N THR A 894 -22.78 -35.30 2.19
CA THR A 894 -22.87 -36.27 1.08
C THR A 894 -21.56 -36.22 0.30
N ASP A 895 -21.36 -37.10 -0.65
CA ASP A 895 -20.20 -37.10 -1.56
C ASP A 895 -20.02 -35.75 -2.31
N SER A 896 -21.09 -34.97 -2.43
CA SER A 896 -21.13 -33.69 -3.16
C SER A 896 -21.27 -32.46 -2.26
N MET A 897 -21.60 -32.63 -0.99
CA MET A 897 -21.90 -31.49 -0.09
C MET A 897 -21.09 -31.57 1.18
N SER A 898 -20.46 -30.49 1.55
CA SER A 898 -19.77 -30.33 2.82
C SER A 898 -20.15 -29.03 3.53
N VAL A 899 -20.00 -29.04 4.85
CA VAL A 899 -20.10 -27.86 5.70
C VAL A 899 -18.87 -27.77 6.58
N SER A 900 -18.34 -26.55 6.73
CA SER A 900 -17.18 -26.31 7.58
C SER A 900 -17.50 -25.22 8.60
N VAL A 901 -16.87 -25.31 9.75
CA VAL A 901 -16.77 -24.26 10.75
C VAL A 901 -15.29 -24.06 11.05
N GLY A 902 -14.86 -22.83 11.02
CA GLY A 902 -13.44 -22.51 11.24
C GLY A 902 -13.23 -21.12 11.80
N GLY A 903 -11.99 -20.83 12.09
CA GLY A 903 -11.55 -19.51 12.53
C GLY A 903 -10.07 -19.30 12.29
N GLN A 904 -9.70 -18.04 12.18
CA GLN A 904 -8.33 -17.56 12.20
C GLN A 904 -8.04 -16.91 13.54
N ASN A 905 -6.81 -17.05 14.02
CA ASN A 905 -6.41 -16.52 15.32
C ASN A 905 -7.43 -16.89 16.43
N ILE A 906 -7.84 -18.16 16.49
CA ILE A 906 -8.95 -18.62 17.34
C ILE A 906 -8.78 -18.35 18.84
N PHE A 907 -7.56 -18.03 19.28
CA PHE A 907 -7.27 -17.66 20.67
C PHE A 907 -7.27 -16.14 20.89
N ASP A 908 -7.60 -15.36 19.86
CA ASP A 908 -7.74 -13.90 19.93
C ASP A 908 -6.44 -13.20 20.39
N GLN A 909 -5.31 -13.62 19.82
CA GLN A 909 -4.04 -12.97 20.09
C GLN A 909 -4.09 -11.53 19.57
N ASP A 910 -3.91 -10.58 20.47
CA ASP A 910 -3.84 -9.15 20.15
C ASP A 910 -2.51 -8.80 19.45
N ALA A 911 -2.55 -7.79 18.59
CA ALA A 911 -1.36 -7.06 18.12
C ALA A 911 -0.79 -6.19 19.25
N GLU A 912 0.40 -5.61 19.02
CA GLU A 912 1.01 -4.69 19.98
C GLU A 912 0.12 -3.46 20.22
N ARG A 913 -0.15 -3.17 21.50
CA ARG A 913 -1.02 -2.06 21.92
C ARG A 913 -0.24 -0.76 21.98
N ILE A 914 -0.88 0.32 21.54
CA ILE A 914 -0.34 1.66 21.77
C ILE A 914 -0.47 1.95 23.26
N ASP A 915 0.67 2.07 23.95
CA ASP A 915 0.69 2.41 25.36
C ASP A 915 0.28 3.87 25.55
N GLY A 916 -0.98 4.08 25.96
CA GLY A 916 -1.51 5.38 26.33
C GLY A 916 -1.10 5.83 27.74
N SER A 917 -0.09 5.21 28.36
CA SER A 917 0.37 5.59 29.69
C SER A 917 0.91 7.02 29.71
N ALA A 918 0.73 7.68 30.85
CA ALA A 918 1.30 9.01 31.09
C ALA A 918 2.84 9.05 30.96
N GLY A 919 3.49 7.88 30.93
CA GLY A 919 4.93 7.72 30.69
C GLY A 919 5.34 8.04 29.26
N ALA A 920 4.61 7.56 28.27
CA ALA A 920 4.91 7.83 26.86
C ALA A 920 4.81 9.33 26.53
N VAL A 921 3.81 10.01 27.10
CA VAL A 921 3.65 11.47 26.99
C VAL A 921 4.79 12.22 27.70
N ALA A 922 5.29 11.70 28.83
CA ALA A 922 6.37 12.33 29.61
C ALA A 922 7.75 12.20 28.93
N GLU A 923 7.94 11.20 28.07
CA GLU A 923 9.17 10.99 27.30
C GLU A 923 9.19 11.73 25.95
N GLY A 924 8.14 12.52 25.68
CA GLY A 924 8.00 13.26 24.41
C GLY A 924 7.29 12.48 23.31
N GLU A 925 6.86 11.27 23.60
CA GLU A 925 5.98 10.53 22.72
C GLU A 925 4.57 11.14 22.77
N PRO A 926 3.92 11.35 21.63
CA PRO A 926 2.68 12.11 21.58
C PRO A 926 1.46 11.41 22.19
N GLY A 927 1.65 10.23 22.76
CA GLY A 927 0.56 9.39 23.25
C GLY A 927 -0.33 8.90 22.10
N ASN A 928 -1.50 8.37 22.43
CA ASN A 928 -2.44 7.88 21.43
C ASN A 928 -3.27 9.03 20.81
N VAL A 929 -2.61 9.96 20.13
CA VAL A 929 -3.24 11.13 19.51
C VAL A 929 -4.11 10.78 18.30
N LEU A 930 -3.91 9.60 17.69
CA LEU A 930 -4.67 9.18 16.53
C LEU A 930 -5.88 8.29 16.88
N GLY A 931 -5.97 7.80 18.12
CA GLY A 931 -7.13 7.07 18.61
C GLY A 931 -7.21 5.61 18.14
N GLY A 932 -6.08 4.96 17.83
CA GLY A 932 -6.01 3.52 17.60
C GLY A 932 -5.74 2.74 18.89
N ILE A 933 -6.23 1.50 19.01
CA ILE A 933 -5.90 0.61 20.13
C ILE A 933 -4.54 -0.04 19.89
N PHE A 934 -4.26 -0.42 18.65
CA PHE A 934 -3.07 -1.16 18.25
C PHE A 934 -2.22 -0.37 17.27
N TYR A 935 -0.93 -0.68 17.20
CA TYR A 935 -0.07 -0.24 16.10
C TYR A 935 -0.56 -0.89 14.80
N GLU A 936 -0.56 -0.13 13.70
CA GLU A 936 -1.14 -0.57 12.45
C GLU A 936 -0.29 -1.55 11.65
N THR A 937 1.02 -1.57 11.86
CA THR A 937 1.94 -2.42 11.07
C THR A 937 2.13 -3.80 11.69
N SER A 938 1.05 -4.44 12.09
CA SER A 938 1.12 -5.81 12.60
C SER A 938 1.12 -6.84 11.46
N PRO A 939 2.07 -7.79 11.41
CA PRO A 939 2.11 -8.84 10.40
C PRO A 939 0.96 -9.84 10.52
N MET A 940 0.28 -9.91 11.66
CA MET A 940 -0.91 -10.75 11.87
C MET A 940 -2.23 -9.98 11.77
N GLY A 941 -2.19 -8.67 11.43
CA GLY A 941 -3.34 -7.79 11.48
C GLY A 941 -3.68 -7.30 12.89
N ILE A 942 -4.69 -6.45 12.98
CA ILE A 942 -5.12 -5.82 14.24
C ILE A 942 -6.55 -6.22 14.67
N ASP A 943 -7.23 -7.05 13.89
CA ASP A 943 -8.67 -7.26 14.05
C ASP A 943 -9.02 -8.42 15.01
N GLY A 944 -8.05 -9.23 15.44
CA GLY A 944 -8.23 -10.34 16.38
C GLY A 944 -8.79 -11.60 15.73
N ALA A 945 -9.53 -12.40 16.51
CA ALA A 945 -10.10 -13.67 16.06
C ALA A 945 -11.23 -13.49 15.06
N PHE A 946 -11.16 -14.22 13.94
CA PHE A 946 -12.19 -14.27 12.91
C PHE A 946 -12.82 -15.65 12.86
N TRP A 947 -14.16 -15.76 12.91
CA TRP A 947 -14.91 -17.00 12.86
C TRP A 947 -15.79 -17.05 11.64
N TYR A 948 -15.93 -18.24 11.05
CA TYR A 948 -16.74 -18.41 9.84
C TYR A 948 -17.45 -19.77 9.77
N MET A 949 -18.47 -19.81 8.93
CA MET A 949 -19.13 -21.03 8.43
C MET A 949 -19.03 -21.05 6.90
N LYS A 950 -18.76 -22.23 6.34
CA LYS A 950 -18.64 -22.46 4.90
C LYS A 950 -19.52 -23.65 4.52
N ALA A 951 -20.23 -23.54 3.40
CA ALA A 951 -20.92 -24.65 2.76
C ALA A 951 -20.44 -24.76 1.32
N SER A 952 -20.06 -25.95 0.91
CA SER A 952 -19.56 -26.23 -0.43
C SER A 952 -20.37 -27.34 -1.10
N TYR A 953 -20.58 -27.21 -2.40
CA TYR A 953 -21.26 -28.19 -3.25
C TYR A 953 -20.42 -28.44 -4.50
N ASN A 954 -20.00 -29.68 -4.70
CA ASN A 954 -19.25 -30.16 -5.87
C ASN A 954 -20.17 -31.03 -6.74
N PHE A 955 -20.10 -30.89 -8.05
CA PHE A 955 -21.00 -31.59 -9.00
C PHE A 955 -20.29 -31.96 -10.30
#